data_a89bd6dff6f1f5f1490e039ffe08e138
#
_entry.id   a89bd6dff6f1f5f1490e039ffe08e138
#
_cell.length_a   1.000
_cell.length_b   1.000
_cell.length_c   1.000
_cell.angle_alpha   90.00
_cell.angle_beta   90.00
_cell.angle_gamma   90.00
#
_symmetry.space_group_name_H-M   'P 1'
#
loop_
_entity.id
_entity.type
_entity.pdbx_description
1 polymer ?
#
loop_
_entity_poly.entity_id
_entity_poly.type
_entity_poly.pdbx_seq_one_letter_code
_entity_poly.pdbx_strand_id
1 'polypeptide(L)'
;MKRIIIASFILFLALTSANARGVKVRSVKGLRRAIERAVPGDTIVLGKGTYRLKESLRIEGKTDLAIIGDGAIISGGVRIGRWRLRKASGMAEGARRLNLKRYPLSGVVTKGDPHLTGPSWSEFFADGRSMRLSEWPDGGPLPLDSVVVRGQGRIRNQPGDGFGTIAFSSDRPLEWKDPTLGWLSGCFRFGWTNEMVPIAEMGPGKTFTAGDLTNYGFGFQPGDRFQRWRVLNIPEEVTLPGEYSLDASSKTAVLMLPEGCKRLEMSVMEDPLIVLDGCEKVTLQGFELCYSRGDGIVITAGRDVQVKDCDIHGLGHVAAKIDSANLRCGLSGCHLYDLGAGGVELAGGDRRNVVRGDNYVEGCRIHNYNRIENQYRVGVVMSGLGNRITACEFYDSASMAILMLGNDQTVEYCNVHHVCMDIEDNGALYYGRSFAHRGGVIRWNYFHDIEVPFNVRAVYHDDGSGAAEVYGNVFQRISSPPVQIGGGSYIRYHDNTFIDLPCAAIKVDGRLKTWGADRVPIMRDSIRHVDSPAFWEHYPELEPYLNGDPAEPQHNTLINNVFCNVAAAFEKVVWSDHFYNNDIEGRANFFDEMHGNSKVEKLDGGLALPERVPPTSQHELHFIHDAFNGAQYGILDERHTAANGNSQ
;
A
#
# COMPACT_ATOMS: atom_id res chain seq x y z
N MET A 1 -30.16 15.69 3.89
CA MET A 1 -30.08 14.86 5.11
C MET A 1 -28.75 14.98 5.88
N LYS A 2 -27.58 15.20 5.25
CA LYS A 2 -26.27 15.34 5.97
C LYS A 2 -26.11 16.58 6.88
N ARG A 3 -26.90 17.63 6.72
CA ARG A 3 -26.78 18.87 7.54
C ARG A 3 -27.51 18.84 8.88
N ILE A 4 -28.44 17.90 9.08
CA ILE A 4 -29.23 17.80 10.31
C ILE A 4 -28.54 16.92 11.35
N ILE A 5 -27.72 15.99 10.93
CA ILE A 5 -27.01 15.03 11.83
C ILE A 5 -25.91 15.73 12.63
N ILE A 6 -25.21 16.72 12.05
CA ILE A 6 -24.10 17.43 12.72
C ILE A 6 -24.61 18.35 13.83
N ALA A 7 -25.76 18.99 13.65
CA ALA A 7 -26.35 19.86 14.68
C ALA A 7 -26.85 19.07 15.91
N SER A 8 -27.32 17.83 15.71
CA SER A 8 -27.79 16.98 16.83
C SER A 8 -26.64 16.37 17.64
N PHE A 9 -25.46 16.16 17.02
CA PHE A 9 -24.32 15.57 17.71
C PHE A 9 -23.59 16.58 18.63
N ILE A 10 -23.58 17.87 18.28
CA ILE A 10 -23.01 18.94 19.12
C ILE A 10 -23.77 19.10 20.44
N LEU A 11 -25.04 18.74 20.47
CA LEU A 11 -25.88 18.89 21.68
C LEU A 11 -25.74 17.71 22.66
N PHE A 12 -25.23 16.54 22.24
CA PHE A 12 -25.16 15.35 23.12
C PHE A 12 -23.85 15.21 23.90
N LEU A 13 -22.80 15.96 23.55
CA LEU A 13 -21.50 15.93 24.22
C LEU A 13 -21.35 16.93 25.38
N ALA A 14 -22.38 17.69 25.70
CA ALA A 14 -22.34 18.78 26.71
C ALA A 14 -22.62 18.35 28.14
N LEU A 15 -22.67 17.04 28.47
CA LEU A 15 -23.22 16.62 29.78
C LEU A 15 -22.26 15.80 30.69
N THR A 16 -20.92 15.83 30.49
CA THR A 16 -20.04 14.99 31.34
C THR A 16 -18.84 15.67 32.02
N SER A 17 -18.67 17.00 31.97
CA SER A 17 -17.76 17.64 32.95
C SER A 17 -18.13 19.10 33.18
N ALA A 18 -18.11 19.53 34.44
CA ALA A 18 -18.47 20.87 34.86
C ALA A 18 -17.54 22.01 34.36
N ASN A 19 -16.51 21.72 33.56
CA ASN A 19 -15.52 22.67 33.04
C ASN A 19 -15.20 22.52 31.54
N ALA A 20 -15.88 21.65 30.78
CA ALA A 20 -15.63 21.46 29.35
C ALA A 20 -15.92 22.76 28.56
N ARG A 21 -14.94 23.23 27.79
CA ARG A 21 -15.03 24.45 26.98
C ARG A 21 -15.00 24.11 25.49
N GLY A 22 -15.94 24.70 24.74
CA GLY A 22 -15.90 24.70 23.28
C GLY A 22 -15.11 25.93 22.77
N VAL A 23 -13.97 25.73 22.14
CA VAL A 23 -13.12 26.81 21.62
C VAL A 23 -13.11 26.80 20.10
N LYS A 24 -13.71 27.82 19.47
CA LYS A 24 -13.66 27.95 18.00
C LYS A 24 -12.41 28.70 17.55
N VAL A 25 -11.65 28.10 16.63
CA VAL A 25 -10.40 28.67 16.07
C VAL A 25 -10.51 28.85 14.55
N ARG A 26 -9.79 29.83 13.99
CA ARG A 26 -9.76 30.14 12.55
C ARG A 26 -8.35 30.40 12.00
N SER A 27 -7.32 30.04 12.73
CA SER A 27 -5.94 30.21 12.30
C SER A 27 -5.02 29.19 12.97
N VAL A 28 -3.89 28.88 12.34
CA VAL A 28 -2.84 27.98 12.90
C VAL A 28 -2.36 28.50 14.27
N LYS A 29 -2.11 29.80 14.40
CA LYS A 29 -1.69 30.40 15.68
C LYS A 29 -2.76 30.23 16.76
N GLY A 30 -4.04 30.40 16.40
CA GLY A 30 -5.16 30.17 17.32
C GLY A 30 -5.27 28.72 17.74
N LEU A 31 -5.10 27.78 16.79
CA LEU A 31 -5.12 26.35 17.03
C LEU A 31 -4.02 25.92 17.99
N ARG A 32 -2.75 26.31 17.72
CA ARG A 32 -1.62 25.99 18.61
C ARG A 32 -1.85 26.51 20.04
N ARG A 33 -2.34 27.74 20.17
CA ARG A 33 -2.66 28.33 21.47
C ARG A 33 -3.82 27.62 22.18
N ALA A 34 -4.83 27.17 21.44
CA ALA A 34 -5.94 26.41 22.00
C ALA A 34 -5.48 25.04 22.51
N ILE A 35 -4.66 24.32 21.74
CA ILE A 35 -4.07 23.05 22.15
C ILE A 35 -3.20 23.22 23.40
N GLU A 36 -2.32 24.24 23.44
CA GLU A 36 -1.46 24.51 24.59
C GLU A 36 -2.28 24.67 25.89
N ARG A 37 -3.39 25.42 25.82
CA ARG A 37 -4.26 25.75 26.96
C ARG A 37 -5.34 24.74 27.28
N ALA A 38 -5.53 23.74 26.41
CA ALA A 38 -6.57 22.75 26.57
C ALA A 38 -6.41 21.96 27.87
N VAL A 39 -7.51 21.78 28.57
CA VAL A 39 -7.66 20.94 29.75
C VAL A 39 -8.56 19.74 29.44
N PRO A 40 -8.56 18.67 30.23
CA PRO A 40 -9.41 17.51 30.00
C PRO A 40 -10.89 17.88 29.85
N GLY A 41 -11.55 17.33 28.83
CA GLY A 41 -12.94 17.60 28.45
C GLY A 41 -13.12 18.72 27.43
N ASP A 42 -12.08 19.47 27.08
CA ASP A 42 -12.19 20.57 26.11
C ASP A 42 -12.44 20.05 24.68
N THR A 43 -13.17 20.88 23.91
CA THR A 43 -13.38 20.67 22.47
C THR A 43 -12.89 21.89 21.69
N ILE A 44 -11.96 21.67 20.76
CA ILE A 44 -11.46 22.70 19.84
C ILE A 44 -12.14 22.51 18.49
N VAL A 45 -12.88 23.52 18.01
CA VAL A 45 -13.58 23.48 16.73
C VAL A 45 -12.82 24.34 15.71
N LEU A 46 -12.33 23.70 14.65
CA LEU A 46 -11.70 24.37 13.52
C LEU A 46 -12.77 24.89 12.57
N GLY A 47 -12.89 26.19 12.44
CA GLY A 47 -13.80 26.79 11.47
C GLY A 47 -13.31 26.57 10.03
N LYS A 48 -14.23 26.62 9.07
CA LYS A 48 -13.97 26.46 7.64
C LYS A 48 -12.81 27.34 7.16
N GLY A 49 -11.87 26.74 6.43
CA GLY A 49 -10.71 27.42 5.86
C GLY A 49 -9.46 26.54 5.81
N THR A 50 -8.40 27.05 5.20
CA THR A 50 -7.13 26.32 5.05
C THR A 50 -6.11 26.77 6.12
N TYR A 51 -5.70 25.82 6.94
CA TYR A 51 -4.67 25.94 7.97
C TYR A 51 -3.34 25.45 7.39
N ARG A 52 -2.54 26.37 6.82
CA ARG A 52 -1.26 26.03 6.21
C ARG A 52 -0.18 25.90 7.28
N LEU A 53 0.36 24.71 7.41
CA LEU A 53 1.43 24.41 8.35
C LEU A 53 2.80 24.69 7.71
N LYS A 54 3.76 25.06 8.54
CA LYS A 54 5.20 25.16 8.20
C LYS A 54 6.04 24.18 9.02
N GLU A 55 5.45 23.63 10.04
CA GLU A 55 5.99 22.67 10.98
C GLU A 55 4.83 21.86 11.57
N SER A 56 5.07 20.69 12.09
CA SER A 56 4.06 19.79 12.65
C SER A 56 3.15 20.47 13.67
N LEU A 57 1.87 20.17 13.61
CA LEU A 57 0.94 20.45 14.71
C LEU A 57 1.14 19.39 15.79
N ARG A 58 1.83 19.75 16.88
CA ARG A 58 2.12 18.85 17.99
C ARG A 58 1.04 18.93 19.07
N ILE A 59 0.61 17.76 19.53
CA ILE A 59 -0.35 17.54 20.62
C ILE A 59 0.37 16.58 21.59
N GLU A 60 0.87 17.12 22.70
CA GLU A 60 1.76 16.37 23.60
C GLU A 60 1.12 16.26 24.98
N GLY A 61 1.06 15.04 25.55
CA GLY A 61 0.57 14.77 26.90
C GLY A 61 -0.87 15.21 27.18
N LYS A 62 -1.71 15.38 26.13
CA LYS A 62 -3.11 15.79 26.32
C LYS A 62 -4.00 14.60 26.64
N THR A 63 -4.98 14.86 27.51
CA THR A 63 -5.96 13.87 27.92
C THR A 63 -7.36 14.41 27.69
N ASP A 64 -8.28 13.56 27.20
CA ASP A 64 -9.69 13.85 27.00
C ASP A 64 -9.93 15.17 26.23
N LEU A 65 -9.34 15.25 25.04
CA LEU A 65 -9.40 16.42 24.16
C LEU A 65 -10.02 16.04 22.81
N ALA A 66 -11.02 16.81 22.36
CA ALA A 66 -11.56 16.68 21.01
C ALA A 66 -11.11 17.85 20.13
N ILE A 67 -10.63 17.56 18.90
CA ILE A 67 -10.35 18.54 17.86
C ILE A 67 -11.24 18.21 16.66
N ILE A 68 -12.19 19.07 16.36
CA ILE A 68 -13.25 18.81 15.37
C ILE A 68 -13.17 19.82 14.24
N GLY A 69 -13.19 19.35 13.00
CA GLY A 69 -13.23 20.17 11.79
C GLY A 69 -14.67 20.45 11.35
N ASP A 70 -14.88 21.66 10.85
CA ASP A 70 -16.12 22.09 10.18
C ASP A 70 -15.73 22.67 8.80
N GLY A 71 -15.38 21.77 7.85
CA GLY A 71 -14.82 22.14 6.55
C GLY A 71 -13.44 22.77 6.64
N ALA A 72 -12.65 22.38 7.63
CA ALA A 72 -11.28 22.79 7.82
C ALA A 72 -10.32 21.91 7.00
N ILE A 73 -9.32 22.55 6.40
CA ILE A 73 -8.24 21.90 5.63
C ILE A 73 -6.92 22.18 6.33
N ILE A 74 -6.22 21.16 6.77
CA ILE A 74 -4.85 21.23 7.29
C ILE A 74 -3.91 20.85 6.16
N SER A 75 -3.02 21.76 5.75
CA SER A 75 -2.20 21.60 4.56
C SER A 75 -0.73 21.89 4.82
N GLY A 76 0.16 21.00 4.36
CA GLY A 76 1.60 21.19 4.29
C GLY A 76 2.10 21.83 2.98
N GLY A 77 1.18 22.22 2.10
CA GLY A 77 1.48 22.77 0.79
C GLY A 77 1.45 24.28 0.71
N VAL A 78 1.99 24.78 -0.38
CA VAL A 78 1.97 26.21 -0.75
C VAL A 78 1.21 26.42 -2.05
N ARG A 79 0.42 27.49 -2.12
CA ARG A 79 -0.29 27.86 -3.34
C ARG A 79 0.65 28.54 -4.34
N ILE A 80 0.67 28.04 -5.57
CA ILE A 80 1.43 28.63 -6.67
C ILE A 80 0.53 29.56 -7.48
N GLY A 81 0.91 30.84 -7.58
CA GLY A 81 0.19 31.80 -8.41
C GLY A 81 0.41 31.49 -9.90
N ARG A 82 -0.67 31.28 -10.66
CA ARG A 82 -0.58 30.98 -12.13
C ARG A 82 0.17 32.07 -12.92
N TRP A 83 0.17 33.30 -12.49
CA TRP A 83 0.94 34.40 -13.07
C TRP A 83 2.46 34.19 -13.04
N ARG A 84 2.97 33.23 -12.26
CA ARG A 84 4.39 32.83 -12.22
C ARG A 84 4.78 31.90 -13.36
N LEU A 85 3.81 31.29 -14.04
CA LEU A 85 4.06 30.39 -15.14
C LEU A 85 4.47 31.17 -16.40
N ARG A 86 5.51 30.72 -17.08
CA ARG A 86 6.03 31.29 -18.31
C ARG A 86 6.03 30.22 -19.40
N LYS A 87 5.94 30.62 -20.67
CA LYS A 87 6.08 29.68 -21.79
C LYS A 87 7.41 28.92 -21.65
N ALA A 88 7.39 27.61 -21.80
CA ALA A 88 8.59 26.78 -21.84
C ALA A 88 9.06 26.66 -23.30
N SER A 89 10.02 27.51 -23.72
CA SER A 89 10.52 27.51 -25.09
C SER A 89 11.27 26.20 -25.40
N GLY A 90 11.00 25.61 -26.56
CA GLY A 90 11.60 24.34 -26.97
C GLY A 90 10.98 23.10 -26.35
N MET A 91 9.84 23.24 -25.68
CA MET A 91 9.03 22.15 -25.10
C MET A 91 7.69 22.03 -25.86
N ALA A 92 6.93 21.00 -25.52
CA ALA A 92 5.60 20.78 -26.11
C ALA A 92 4.69 22.00 -25.97
N GLU A 93 3.75 22.15 -26.89
CA GLU A 93 2.75 23.21 -26.82
C GLU A 93 1.92 23.04 -25.53
N GLY A 94 1.71 24.12 -24.78
CA GLY A 94 1.04 24.06 -23.49
C GLY A 94 1.97 23.95 -22.29
N ALA A 95 3.20 23.45 -22.45
CA ALA A 95 4.16 23.37 -21.37
C ALA A 95 4.55 24.76 -20.82
N ARG A 96 4.69 24.85 -19.51
CA ARG A 96 5.01 26.07 -18.77
C ARG A 96 6.22 25.85 -17.86
N ARG A 97 7.11 26.85 -17.82
CA ARG A 97 8.23 26.88 -16.88
C ARG A 97 7.83 27.67 -15.63
N LEU A 98 8.22 27.16 -14.47
CA LEU A 98 8.00 27.74 -13.15
C LEU A 98 9.34 27.94 -12.44
N ASN A 99 9.60 29.14 -11.92
CA ASN A 99 10.75 29.41 -11.06
C ASN A 99 10.36 29.19 -9.59
N LEU A 100 11.10 28.31 -8.91
CA LEU A 100 10.83 27.84 -7.54
C LEU A 100 11.86 28.37 -6.52
N LYS A 101 12.75 29.32 -6.87
CA LYS A 101 13.80 29.83 -5.96
C LYS A 101 13.28 30.37 -4.62
N ARG A 102 12.01 30.70 -4.52
CA ARG A 102 11.38 31.24 -3.30
C ARG A 102 10.72 30.18 -2.42
N TYR A 103 10.73 28.93 -2.83
CA TYR A 103 10.09 27.84 -2.13
C TYR A 103 11.12 26.84 -1.61
N PRO A 104 10.90 26.24 -0.44
CA PRO A 104 11.65 25.06 -0.04
C PRO A 104 11.32 23.94 -1.03
N LEU A 105 12.29 23.57 -1.84
CA LEU A 105 12.13 22.61 -2.92
C LEU A 105 12.99 21.40 -2.64
N SER A 106 12.41 20.21 -2.71
CA SER A 106 13.12 18.95 -2.81
C SER A 106 12.98 18.39 -4.23
N GLY A 107 14.09 18.04 -4.82
CA GLY A 107 14.15 17.33 -6.08
C GLY A 107 13.68 15.90 -5.95
N VAL A 108 13.53 15.22 -7.07
CA VAL A 108 13.24 13.79 -7.12
C VAL A 108 14.31 13.06 -6.33
N VAL A 109 13.89 12.26 -5.37
CA VAL A 109 14.78 11.48 -4.50
C VAL A 109 14.18 10.11 -4.27
N THR A 110 15.05 9.11 -4.20
CA THR A 110 14.73 7.82 -3.61
C THR A 110 15.74 7.55 -2.51
N LYS A 111 15.33 6.94 -1.43
CA LYS A 111 16.27 6.42 -0.44
C LYS A 111 16.56 4.97 -0.78
N GLY A 112 17.81 4.59 -0.66
CA GLY A 112 18.33 3.32 -1.18
C GLY A 112 17.74 2.05 -0.61
N ASP A 113 16.99 2.09 0.49
CA ASP A 113 16.26 0.95 1.02
C ASP A 113 14.76 1.13 0.73
N PRO A 114 14.14 0.22 -0.03
CA PRO A 114 12.70 0.27 -0.29
C PRO A 114 11.84 0.13 0.96
N HIS A 115 12.41 -0.34 2.07
CA HIS A 115 11.71 -0.48 3.35
C HIS A 115 11.92 0.72 4.30
N LEU A 116 12.85 1.62 3.99
CA LEU A 116 13.25 2.75 4.84
C LEU A 116 13.10 4.08 4.11
N THR A 117 11.95 4.33 3.57
CA THR A 117 11.65 5.57 2.86
C THR A 117 11.19 6.67 3.82
N GLY A 118 11.29 7.87 3.38
CA GLY A 118 10.89 9.06 4.11
C GLY A 118 10.18 10.05 3.20
N PRO A 119 10.20 11.33 3.51
CA PRO A 119 9.51 12.35 2.72
C PRO A 119 9.89 12.26 1.24
N SER A 120 8.90 12.37 0.36
CA SER A 120 9.09 12.41 -1.08
C SER A 120 9.66 13.74 -1.57
N TRP A 121 9.80 13.88 -2.88
CA TRP A 121 10.08 15.17 -3.51
C TRP A 121 8.88 16.12 -3.44
N SER A 122 9.09 17.39 -3.85
CA SER A 122 8.00 18.35 -3.97
C SER A 122 7.09 18.01 -5.15
N GLU A 123 5.84 17.75 -4.88
CA GLU A 123 4.82 17.39 -5.87
C GLU A 123 3.89 18.56 -6.17
N PHE A 124 3.28 18.56 -7.34
CA PHE A 124 2.27 19.52 -7.75
C PHE A 124 0.86 18.92 -7.73
N PHE A 125 -0.11 19.76 -7.38
CA PHE A 125 -1.53 19.39 -7.33
C PHE A 125 -2.35 20.42 -8.10
N ALA A 126 -3.05 19.96 -9.13
CA ALA A 126 -3.93 20.77 -9.97
C ALA A 126 -5.39 20.55 -9.55
N ASP A 127 -6.04 21.59 -9.01
CA ASP A 127 -7.41 21.55 -8.49
C ASP A 127 -7.70 20.40 -7.50
N GLY A 128 -6.69 20.03 -6.71
CA GLY A 128 -6.81 18.99 -5.69
C GLY A 128 -6.28 17.62 -6.11
N ARG A 129 -5.95 17.41 -7.37
CA ARG A 129 -5.42 16.15 -7.92
C ARG A 129 -3.92 16.21 -8.06
N SER A 130 -3.23 15.14 -7.69
CA SER A 130 -1.80 15.01 -7.92
C SER A 130 -1.48 15.08 -9.40
N MET A 131 -0.44 15.83 -9.74
CA MET A 131 0.23 15.76 -11.03
C MET A 131 1.30 14.68 -10.98
N ARG A 132 1.67 14.12 -12.13
CA ARG A 132 2.69 13.07 -12.23
C ARG A 132 4.00 13.61 -12.81
N LEU A 133 5.12 12.95 -12.51
CA LEU A 133 6.35 13.20 -13.25
C LEU A 133 6.14 12.87 -14.72
N SER A 134 6.76 13.66 -15.60
CA SER A 134 6.84 13.31 -17.03
C SER A 134 7.44 11.93 -17.20
N GLU A 135 6.98 11.20 -18.21
CA GLU A 135 7.35 9.82 -18.46
C GLU A 135 7.74 9.62 -19.93
N TRP A 136 8.74 8.81 -20.14
CA TRP A 136 9.08 8.31 -21.47
C TRP A 136 9.22 6.79 -21.42
N PRO A 137 8.58 6.07 -22.39
CA PRO A 137 7.62 6.59 -23.38
C PRO A 137 6.23 6.83 -22.77
N ASP A 138 5.44 7.70 -23.36
CA ASP A 138 4.05 7.98 -22.99
C ASP A 138 3.14 6.74 -23.07
N GLY A 139 3.52 5.75 -23.87
CA GLY A 139 2.77 4.50 -24.07
C GLY A 139 2.94 3.45 -22.96
N GLY A 140 3.57 3.79 -21.85
CA GLY A 140 3.88 2.86 -20.74
C GLY A 140 5.30 2.28 -20.81
N PRO A 141 5.70 1.46 -19.84
CA PRO A 141 7.05 0.98 -19.69
C PRO A 141 7.46 0.06 -20.84
N LEU A 142 8.73 0.16 -21.23
CA LEU A 142 9.35 -0.71 -22.21
C LEU A 142 9.75 -2.03 -21.57
N PRO A 143 9.71 -3.17 -22.29
CA PRO A 143 10.34 -4.39 -21.83
C PRO A 143 11.84 -4.16 -21.63
N LEU A 144 12.43 -4.84 -20.67
CA LEU A 144 13.88 -4.83 -20.46
C LEU A 144 14.52 -5.86 -21.42
N ASP A 145 14.85 -5.42 -22.63
CA ASP A 145 15.35 -6.31 -23.67
C ASP A 145 16.87 -6.49 -23.64
N SER A 146 17.62 -5.52 -23.09
CA SER A 146 19.07 -5.53 -23.14
C SER A 146 19.71 -4.98 -21.88
N VAL A 147 20.50 -5.82 -21.20
CA VAL A 147 21.34 -5.47 -20.07
C VAL A 147 22.79 -5.51 -20.52
N VAL A 148 23.45 -4.36 -20.55
CA VAL A 148 24.85 -4.21 -20.94
C VAL A 148 25.78 -4.51 -19.77
N VAL A 149 25.45 -3.94 -18.59
CA VAL A 149 26.16 -4.20 -17.33
C VAL A 149 25.12 -4.53 -16.27
N ARG A 150 25.31 -5.65 -15.59
CA ARG A 150 24.39 -6.10 -14.55
C ARG A 150 24.36 -5.16 -13.35
N GLY A 151 25.50 -4.63 -12.96
CA GLY A 151 25.65 -3.90 -11.71
C GLY A 151 25.55 -4.79 -10.48
N GLN A 152 25.95 -4.25 -9.34
CA GLN A 152 25.85 -4.89 -8.04
C GLN A 152 24.44 -4.73 -7.46
N GLY A 153 23.91 -5.78 -6.82
CA GLY A 153 22.68 -5.68 -6.03
C GLY A 153 22.96 -5.29 -4.57
N ARG A 154 22.12 -4.45 -3.98
CA ARG A 154 22.17 -4.11 -2.54
C ARG A 154 21.84 -5.30 -1.65
N ILE A 155 20.93 -6.16 -2.10
CA ILE A 155 20.40 -7.29 -1.33
C ILE A 155 21.02 -8.58 -1.83
N ARG A 156 21.35 -9.50 -0.90
CA ARG A 156 21.83 -10.86 -1.18
C ARG A 156 23.15 -10.92 -1.96
N ASN A 157 24.07 -9.99 -1.78
CA ASN A 157 25.40 -10.02 -2.43
C ASN A 157 25.36 -10.51 -3.88
N GLN A 158 24.42 -9.98 -4.66
CA GLN A 158 24.28 -10.36 -6.06
C GLN A 158 25.59 -10.04 -6.81
N PRO A 159 26.12 -10.99 -7.59
CA PRO A 159 27.38 -10.76 -8.31
C PRO A 159 27.22 -9.62 -9.33
N GLY A 160 28.22 -8.76 -9.38
CA GLY A 160 28.32 -7.60 -10.27
C GLY A 160 29.15 -6.51 -9.63
N ASP A 161 29.70 -5.63 -10.45
CA ASP A 161 30.49 -4.47 -10.01
C ASP A 161 29.81 -3.17 -10.45
N GLY A 162 29.82 -2.18 -9.58
CA GLY A 162 29.31 -0.84 -9.88
C GLY A 162 27.82 -0.78 -10.20
N PHE A 163 27.46 0.19 -11.02
CA PHE A 163 26.07 0.46 -11.38
C PHE A 163 25.65 -0.29 -12.65
N GLY A 164 24.40 -0.66 -12.74
CA GLY A 164 23.85 -1.35 -13.90
C GLY A 164 23.70 -0.44 -15.11
N THR A 165 23.79 -1.01 -16.32
CA THR A 165 23.61 -0.31 -17.58
C THR A 165 22.67 -1.08 -18.48
N ILE A 166 21.66 -0.39 -19.04
CA ILE A 166 20.71 -0.94 -20.00
C ILE A 166 20.83 -0.23 -21.35
N ALA A 167 20.51 -0.92 -22.43
CA ALA A 167 20.42 -0.32 -23.77
C ALA A 167 18.98 -0.07 -24.15
N PHE A 168 18.77 0.93 -25.03
CA PHE A 168 17.48 1.27 -25.62
C PHE A 168 17.58 1.41 -27.14
N SER A 169 16.48 1.24 -27.86
CA SER A 169 16.44 1.27 -29.33
C SER A 169 16.03 2.61 -29.92
N SER A 170 15.18 3.37 -29.23
CA SER A 170 14.62 4.64 -29.70
C SER A 170 15.67 5.73 -29.89
N ASP A 171 15.43 6.64 -30.84
CA ASP A 171 16.23 7.85 -31.02
C ASP A 171 15.77 9.02 -30.12
N ARG A 172 14.57 8.95 -29.57
CA ARG A 172 13.97 10.02 -28.77
C ARG A 172 14.83 10.52 -27.61
N PRO A 173 15.47 9.65 -26.80
CA PRO A 173 16.34 10.11 -25.71
C PRO A 173 17.56 10.93 -26.16
N LEU A 174 18.00 10.76 -27.41
CA LEU A 174 19.14 11.53 -27.97
C LEU A 174 18.80 13.03 -28.15
N GLU A 175 17.53 13.41 -28.13
CA GLU A 175 17.06 14.78 -28.23
C GLU A 175 17.00 15.50 -26.87
N TRP A 176 17.14 14.78 -25.75
CA TRP A 176 17.13 15.36 -24.42
C TRP A 176 18.39 16.20 -24.16
N LYS A 177 18.22 17.37 -23.57
CA LYS A 177 19.35 18.28 -23.28
C LYS A 177 20.20 17.80 -22.14
N ASP A 178 19.57 17.24 -21.13
CA ASP A 178 20.22 16.72 -19.93
C ASP A 178 19.52 15.45 -19.46
N PRO A 179 19.95 14.28 -19.93
CA PRO A 179 19.40 13.00 -19.50
C PRO A 179 19.60 12.71 -18.01
N THR A 180 20.56 13.38 -17.36
CA THR A 180 20.85 13.15 -15.91
C THR A 180 19.81 13.75 -14.98
N LEU A 181 18.85 14.52 -15.48
CA LEU A 181 17.64 14.91 -14.76
C LEU A 181 16.67 13.74 -14.61
N GLY A 182 16.81 12.72 -15.46
CA GLY A 182 15.94 11.57 -15.55
C GLY A 182 16.22 10.51 -14.49
N TRP A 183 15.20 9.68 -14.28
CA TRP A 183 15.22 8.53 -13.38
C TRP A 183 14.74 7.30 -14.12
N LEU A 184 15.53 6.21 -14.05
CA LEU A 184 15.07 4.89 -14.46
C LEU A 184 14.09 4.36 -13.42
N SER A 185 12.90 3.98 -13.83
CA SER A 185 11.89 3.37 -12.97
C SER A 185 11.42 2.05 -13.58
N GLY A 186 11.38 0.98 -12.79
CA GLY A 186 10.91 -0.31 -13.29
C GLY A 186 11.32 -1.53 -12.49
N CYS A 187 10.97 -2.68 -13.02
CA CYS A 187 11.36 -3.99 -12.52
C CYS A 187 12.61 -4.45 -13.26
N PHE A 188 13.79 -4.20 -12.69
CA PHE A 188 15.06 -4.42 -13.39
C PHE A 188 15.59 -5.86 -13.29
N ARG A 189 15.09 -6.67 -12.36
CA ARG A 189 15.54 -8.05 -12.15
C ARG A 189 14.38 -9.01 -11.89
N PHE A 190 13.47 -8.66 -11.00
CA PHE A 190 12.33 -9.45 -10.59
C PHE A 190 11.07 -8.61 -10.66
N GLY A 191 9.95 -9.19 -11.05
CA GLY A 191 8.69 -8.49 -11.18
C GLY A 191 8.06 -8.02 -9.86
N TRP A 192 8.54 -8.55 -8.73
CA TRP A 192 8.14 -8.08 -7.40
C TRP A 192 8.94 -6.86 -6.90
N THR A 193 9.94 -6.40 -7.68
CA THR A 193 10.86 -5.33 -7.27
C THR A 193 10.78 -4.17 -8.25
N ASN A 194 9.84 -3.26 -8.03
CA ASN A 194 9.78 -2.01 -8.77
C ASN A 194 10.66 -0.96 -8.07
N GLU A 195 11.66 -0.46 -8.77
CA GLU A 195 12.67 0.45 -8.22
C GLU A 195 12.80 1.72 -9.05
N MET A 196 13.33 2.76 -8.45
CA MET A 196 13.63 4.02 -9.11
C MET A 196 15.05 4.46 -8.78
N VAL A 197 15.90 4.65 -9.80
CA VAL A 197 17.30 5.07 -9.65
C VAL A 197 17.62 6.22 -10.61
N PRO A 198 18.48 7.19 -10.26
CA PRO A 198 18.83 8.29 -11.14
C PRO A 198 19.63 7.79 -12.35
N ILE A 199 19.59 8.50 -13.45
CA ILE A 199 20.48 8.30 -14.59
C ILE A 199 21.78 9.05 -14.30
N ALA A 200 22.91 8.29 -14.23
CA ALA A 200 24.23 8.91 -14.10
C ALA A 200 24.72 9.48 -15.43
N GLU A 201 24.52 8.72 -16.50
CA GLU A 201 24.91 9.13 -17.86
C GLU A 201 24.10 8.41 -18.93
N MET A 202 24.03 9.05 -20.08
CA MET A 202 23.62 8.43 -21.35
C MET A 202 24.88 8.22 -22.19
N GLY A 203 25.27 6.95 -22.38
CA GLY A 203 26.49 6.57 -23.07
C GLY A 203 26.32 6.45 -24.59
N PRO A 204 27.45 6.35 -25.34
CA PRO A 204 27.41 6.04 -26.75
C PRO A 204 26.78 4.66 -26.97
N GLY A 205 26.05 4.49 -28.07
CA GLY A 205 25.35 3.24 -28.35
C GLY A 205 23.98 3.11 -27.68
N LYS A 206 23.38 4.24 -27.33
CA LYS A 206 22.03 4.31 -26.73
C LYS A 206 21.92 3.50 -25.44
N THR A 207 22.69 3.88 -24.45
CA THR A 207 22.69 3.23 -23.13
C THR A 207 22.40 4.22 -22.02
N PHE A 208 21.73 3.74 -20.96
CA PHE A 208 21.63 4.44 -19.69
C PHE A 208 22.36 3.69 -18.59
N THR A 209 23.25 4.36 -17.91
CA THR A 209 23.90 3.88 -16.69
C THR A 209 23.18 4.45 -15.48
N ALA A 210 22.77 3.58 -14.56
CA ALA A 210 22.16 4.00 -13.29
C ALA A 210 23.17 4.77 -12.44
N GLY A 211 22.69 5.73 -11.64
CA GLY A 211 23.51 6.52 -10.70
C GLY A 211 23.46 5.98 -9.28
N ASP A 212 22.81 4.85 -9.06
CA ASP A 212 22.72 4.17 -7.77
C ASP A 212 22.55 2.66 -7.97
N LEU A 213 22.75 1.87 -6.90
CA LEU A 213 22.52 0.44 -6.91
C LEU A 213 21.01 0.14 -6.85
N THR A 214 20.60 -0.88 -7.60
CA THR A 214 19.30 -1.52 -7.41
C THR A 214 19.38 -2.65 -6.39
N ASN A 215 18.26 -3.15 -5.90
CA ASN A 215 18.27 -4.21 -4.88
C ASN A 215 18.90 -5.52 -5.36
N TYR A 216 18.74 -5.86 -6.64
CA TYR A 216 19.20 -7.14 -7.19
C TYR A 216 20.09 -7.00 -8.43
N GLY A 217 20.53 -5.79 -8.77
CA GLY A 217 21.19 -5.52 -10.06
C GLY A 217 20.19 -5.57 -11.22
N PHE A 218 20.67 -5.39 -12.44
CA PHE A 218 19.90 -5.56 -13.67
C PHE A 218 20.03 -6.98 -14.20
N GLY A 219 19.00 -7.51 -14.86
CA GLY A 219 19.11 -8.83 -15.47
C GLY A 219 17.78 -9.48 -15.73
N PHE A 220 17.87 -10.71 -16.25
CA PHE A 220 16.72 -11.54 -16.59
C PHE A 220 16.65 -12.72 -15.63
N GLN A 221 15.42 -13.08 -15.26
CA GLN A 221 15.14 -14.35 -14.61
C GLN A 221 14.58 -15.31 -15.66
N PRO A 222 15.11 -16.54 -15.77
CA PRO A 222 14.56 -17.52 -16.70
C PRO A 222 13.06 -17.74 -16.47
N GLY A 223 12.27 -17.60 -17.54
CA GLY A 223 10.82 -17.77 -17.48
C GLY A 223 10.01 -16.55 -17.04
N ASP A 224 10.66 -15.53 -16.50
CA ASP A 224 10.05 -14.27 -16.14
C ASP A 224 10.14 -13.28 -17.31
N ARG A 225 9.01 -12.68 -17.68
CA ARG A 225 8.91 -11.68 -18.76
C ARG A 225 8.41 -10.33 -18.25
N PHE A 226 8.41 -10.14 -16.94
CA PHE A 226 7.86 -8.97 -16.30
C PHE A 226 8.86 -7.82 -16.13
N GLN A 227 10.13 -8.02 -16.50
CA GLN A 227 11.13 -6.95 -16.45
C GLN A 227 10.76 -5.86 -17.45
N ARG A 228 10.63 -4.67 -16.92
CA ARG A 228 10.20 -3.48 -17.67
C ARG A 228 10.74 -2.22 -17.03
N TRP A 229 10.86 -1.16 -17.81
CA TRP A 229 11.40 0.10 -17.38
C TRP A 229 10.87 1.28 -18.16
N ARG A 230 11.00 2.44 -17.60
CA ARG A 230 10.70 3.76 -18.19
C ARG A 230 11.64 4.80 -17.62
N VAL A 231 11.65 6.00 -18.23
CA VAL A 231 12.35 7.17 -17.69
C VAL A 231 11.33 8.19 -17.20
N LEU A 232 11.57 8.71 -16.00
CA LEU A 232 10.75 9.75 -15.39
C LEU A 232 11.51 11.07 -15.28
N ASN A 233 10.79 12.19 -15.15
CA ASN A 233 11.33 13.52 -14.82
C ASN A 233 12.15 14.22 -15.92
N ILE A 234 11.98 13.89 -17.17
CA ILE A 234 12.62 14.59 -18.28
C ILE A 234 11.78 15.81 -18.69
N PRO A 235 12.35 17.04 -18.74
CA PRO A 235 11.58 18.23 -19.09
C PRO A 235 10.99 18.19 -20.50
N GLU A 236 11.70 17.60 -21.47
CA GLU A 236 11.26 17.44 -22.86
C GLU A 236 10.10 16.46 -23.02
N GLU A 237 9.87 15.61 -22.01
CA GLU A 237 8.78 14.64 -21.96
C GLU A 237 7.56 15.14 -21.17
N VAL A 238 7.48 16.41 -20.84
CA VAL A 238 6.25 17.05 -20.34
C VAL A 238 5.34 17.33 -21.54
N THR A 239 4.61 16.31 -21.98
CA THR A 239 3.83 16.28 -23.22
C THR A 239 2.32 16.21 -22.98
N LEU A 240 1.90 15.73 -21.80
CA LEU A 240 0.50 15.52 -21.47
C LEU A 240 0.02 16.42 -20.32
N PRO A 241 -1.26 16.85 -20.33
CA PRO A 241 -1.85 17.58 -19.21
C PRO A 241 -1.74 16.79 -17.90
N GLY A 242 -1.32 17.46 -16.82
CA GLY A 242 -1.10 16.84 -15.53
C GLY A 242 0.34 16.38 -15.30
N GLU A 243 1.23 16.57 -16.25
CA GLU A 243 2.65 16.22 -16.11
C GLU A 243 3.52 17.37 -15.64
N TYR A 244 4.62 17.00 -14.98
CA TYR A 244 5.68 17.92 -14.62
C TYR A 244 7.05 17.25 -14.60
N SER A 245 8.09 18.07 -14.73
CA SER A 245 9.49 17.73 -14.47
C SER A 245 10.07 18.73 -13.49
N LEU A 246 10.96 18.27 -12.61
CA LEU A 246 11.53 19.03 -11.50
C LEU A 246 13.05 19.02 -11.56
N ASP A 247 13.66 20.21 -11.70
CA ASP A 247 15.09 20.40 -11.57
C ASP A 247 15.38 21.14 -10.26
N ALA A 248 15.84 20.41 -9.25
CA ALA A 248 16.17 20.98 -7.94
C ALA A 248 17.43 21.83 -7.96
N SER A 249 18.37 21.57 -8.87
CA SER A 249 19.65 22.29 -8.99
C SER A 249 19.43 23.72 -9.47
N SER A 250 18.66 23.89 -10.53
CA SER A 250 18.25 25.20 -11.05
C SER A 250 17.07 25.81 -10.29
N LYS A 251 16.42 25.04 -9.43
CA LYS A 251 15.14 25.39 -8.77
C LYS A 251 14.05 25.79 -9.76
N THR A 252 13.86 24.97 -10.77
CA THR A 252 12.82 25.17 -11.78
C THR A 252 11.98 23.90 -11.95
N ALA A 253 10.77 24.08 -12.48
CA ALA A 253 9.93 23.00 -12.97
C ALA A 253 9.41 23.35 -14.37
N VAL A 254 9.20 22.32 -15.17
CA VAL A 254 8.36 22.38 -16.37
C VAL A 254 7.09 21.61 -16.05
N LEU A 255 5.93 22.15 -16.41
CA LEU A 255 4.65 21.49 -16.12
C LEU A 255 3.62 21.83 -17.18
N MET A 256 2.71 20.91 -17.43
CA MET A 256 1.54 21.09 -18.29
C MET A 256 0.27 20.96 -17.45
N LEU A 257 -0.43 22.09 -17.26
CA LEU A 257 -1.64 22.08 -16.45
C LEU A 257 -2.81 21.43 -17.21
N PRO A 258 -3.67 20.68 -16.52
CA PRO A 258 -4.96 20.28 -17.07
C PRO A 258 -5.76 21.49 -17.54
N GLU A 259 -6.59 21.28 -18.57
CA GLU A 259 -7.48 22.33 -19.08
C GLU A 259 -8.40 22.85 -17.96
N GLY A 260 -8.61 24.15 -17.93
CA GLY A 260 -9.47 24.78 -16.93
C GLY A 260 -8.90 24.83 -15.51
N CYS A 261 -7.70 24.32 -15.24
CA CYS A 261 -7.08 24.33 -13.91
C CYS A 261 -7.16 25.71 -13.26
N LYS A 262 -7.73 25.80 -12.06
CA LYS A 262 -7.94 27.06 -11.32
C LYS A 262 -6.95 27.22 -10.15
N ARG A 263 -6.51 26.11 -9.55
CA ARG A 263 -5.70 26.10 -8.35
C ARG A 263 -4.49 25.16 -8.55
N LEU A 264 -3.29 25.70 -8.33
CA LEU A 264 -2.06 24.93 -8.32
C LEU A 264 -1.44 25.03 -6.93
N GLU A 265 -1.21 23.89 -6.31
CA GLU A 265 -0.55 23.74 -5.01
C GLU A 265 0.75 22.95 -5.21
N MET A 266 1.70 23.09 -4.28
CA MET A 266 2.94 22.31 -4.25
C MET A 266 3.22 21.86 -2.81
N SER A 267 3.52 20.58 -2.61
CA SER A 267 3.93 20.06 -1.29
C SER A 267 5.33 20.56 -0.93
N VAL A 268 5.50 21.02 0.29
CA VAL A 268 6.79 21.55 0.78
C VAL A 268 7.18 21.05 2.17
N MET A 269 6.21 20.65 2.97
CA MET A 269 6.45 20.20 4.34
C MET A 269 6.96 18.76 4.35
N GLU A 270 8.06 18.49 5.06
CA GLU A 270 8.67 17.17 5.21
C GLU A 270 8.16 16.43 6.44
N ASP A 271 8.04 17.18 7.54
CA ASP A 271 7.57 16.63 8.81
C ASP A 271 6.11 16.18 8.71
N PRO A 272 5.66 15.23 9.57
CA PRO A 272 4.26 14.86 9.67
C PRO A 272 3.37 16.08 9.92
N LEU A 273 2.18 16.11 9.31
CA LEU A 273 1.25 17.24 9.51
C LEU A 273 0.81 17.34 10.97
N ILE A 274 0.45 16.21 11.60
CA ILE A 274 0.04 16.16 13.01
C ILE A 274 0.85 15.09 13.74
N VAL A 275 1.32 15.43 14.94
CA VAL A 275 1.98 14.49 15.84
C VAL A 275 1.23 14.50 17.17
N LEU A 276 0.79 13.30 17.61
CA LEU A 276 0.22 13.06 18.94
C LEU A 276 1.23 12.23 19.73
N ASP A 277 1.72 12.75 20.85
CA ASP A 277 2.72 12.09 21.68
C ASP A 277 2.26 12.01 23.14
N GLY A 278 2.24 10.80 23.69
CA GLY A 278 1.82 10.57 25.08
C GLY A 278 0.38 11.01 25.38
N CYS A 279 -0.51 10.97 24.37
CA CYS A 279 -1.90 11.41 24.50
C CYS A 279 -2.83 10.30 24.99
N GLU A 280 -3.86 10.65 25.77
CA GLU A 280 -4.89 9.72 26.22
C GLU A 280 -6.29 10.25 25.90
N LYS A 281 -7.14 9.41 25.28
CA LYS A 281 -8.52 9.76 24.92
C LYS A 281 -8.62 11.04 24.09
N VAL A 282 -7.71 11.23 23.13
CA VAL A 282 -7.74 12.36 22.20
C VAL A 282 -8.45 11.95 20.93
N THR A 283 -9.38 12.79 20.46
CA THR A 283 -10.11 12.59 19.21
C THR A 283 -9.79 13.68 18.20
N LEU A 284 -9.39 13.29 17.00
CA LEU A 284 -9.32 14.14 15.82
C LEU A 284 -10.47 13.78 14.90
N GLN A 285 -11.30 14.73 14.44
CA GLN A 285 -12.47 14.39 13.66
C GLN A 285 -12.84 15.43 12.58
N GLY A 286 -13.18 14.94 11.38
CA GLY A 286 -13.98 15.66 10.39
C GLY A 286 -13.26 16.79 9.67
N PHE A 287 -11.94 16.67 9.42
CA PHE A 287 -11.18 17.63 8.63
C PHE A 287 -10.34 16.97 7.52
N GLU A 288 -9.94 17.76 6.56
CA GLU A 288 -9.08 17.37 5.46
C GLU A 288 -7.60 17.59 5.81
N LEU A 289 -6.74 16.60 5.56
CA LEU A 289 -5.27 16.73 5.65
C LEU A 289 -4.67 16.49 4.27
N CYS A 290 -3.84 17.43 3.78
CA CYS A 290 -3.33 17.30 2.43
C CYS A 290 -2.02 18.04 2.16
N TYR A 291 -1.39 17.67 1.03
CA TYR A 291 -0.26 18.32 0.39
C TYR A 291 0.99 18.40 1.26
N SER A 292 1.38 17.27 1.85
CA SER A 292 2.67 17.12 2.53
C SER A 292 3.60 16.21 1.71
N ARG A 293 4.91 16.41 1.83
CA ARG A 293 5.94 15.49 1.34
C ARG A 293 6.10 14.28 2.26
N GLY A 294 5.78 14.44 3.54
CA GLY A 294 5.87 13.42 4.58
C GLY A 294 4.52 12.80 4.95
N ASP A 295 4.45 12.34 6.20
CA ASP A 295 3.30 11.65 6.76
C ASP A 295 2.12 12.59 7.08
N GLY A 296 0.91 12.04 7.12
CA GLY A 296 -0.25 12.78 7.58
C GLY A 296 -0.27 12.90 9.10
N ILE A 297 -0.43 11.79 9.80
CA ILE A 297 -0.57 11.73 11.26
C ILE A 297 0.42 10.71 11.83
N VAL A 298 1.07 11.07 12.94
CA VAL A 298 1.91 10.15 13.73
C VAL A 298 1.39 10.12 15.16
N ILE A 299 1.12 8.92 15.68
CA ILE A 299 0.67 8.68 17.05
C ILE A 299 1.75 7.86 17.76
N THR A 300 2.31 8.41 18.83
CA THR A 300 3.37 7.81 19.63
C THR A 300 2.93 7.73 21.09
N ALA A 301 3.12 6.57 21.73
CA ALA A 301 2.79 6.33 23.13
C ALA A 301 1.35 6.76 23.51
N GLY A 302 0.43 6.65 22.58
CA GLY A 302 -0.98 7.02 22.76
C GLY A 302 -1.80 5.92 23.43
N ARG A 303 -2.87 6.33 24.10
CA ARG A 303 -3.88 5.44 24.65
C ARG A 303 -5.27 5.97 24.31
N ASP A 304 -6.09 5.11 23.68
CA ASP A 304 -7.46 5.48 23.26
C ASP A 304 -7.52 6.73 22.35
N VAL A 305 -6.49 6.95 21.50
CA VAL A 305 -6.45 8.04 20.53
C VAL A 305 -7.20 7.64 19.27
N GLN A 306 -8.09 8.49 18.79
CA GLN A 306 -8.97 8.20 17.67
C GLN A 306 -8.89 9.27 16.59
N VAL A 307 -8.75 8.86 15.34
CA VAL A 307 -8.90 9.70 14.15
C VAL A 307 -10.16 9.27 13.42
N LYS A 308 -11.12 10.16 13.29
CA LYS A 308 -12.47 9.85 12.79
C LYS A 308 -12.87 10.72 11.61
N ASP A 309 -13.54 10.12 10.64
CA ASP A 309 -14.23 10.84 9.57
C ASP A 309 -13.37 11.93 8.90
N CYS A 310 -12.07 11.67 8.73
CA CYS A 310 -11.11 12.57 8.09
C CYS A 310 -10.83 12.15 6.64
N ASP A 311 -10.65 13.14 5.76
CA ASP A 311 -10.12 12.95 4.41
C ASP A 311 -8.60 13.21 4.43
N ILE A 312 -7.78 12.19 4.13
CA ILE A 312 -6.30 12.29 4.19
C ILE A 312 -5.75 11.92 2.81
N HIS A 313 -5.16 12.90 2.12
CA HIS A 313 -4.76 12.70 0.73
C HIS A 313 -3.64 13.62 0.24
N GLY A 314 -3.11 13.32 -0.96
CA GLY A 314 -2.07 14.13 -1.59
C GLY A 314 -0.81 14.22 -0.72
N LEU A 315 -0.45 13.12 -0.08
CA LEU A 315 0.75 13.01 0.75
C LEU A 315 1.84 12.27 -0.01
N GLY A 316 3.06 12.67 0.19
CA GLY A 316 4.22 12.01 -0.41
C GLY A 316 4.65 10.74 0.31
N HIS A 317 4.09 10.44 1.49
CA HIS A 317 4.39 9.23 2.24
C HIS A 317 3.10 8.55 2.74
N VAL A 318 2.95 8.19 4.03
CA VAL A 318 1.76 7.46 4.53
C VAL A 318 0.72 8.38 5.16
N ALA A 319 -0.54 7.95 5.16
CA ALA A 319 -1.62 8.72 5.79
C ALA A 319 -1.48 8.76 7.31
N ALA A 320 -1.14 7.63 7.94
CA ALA A 320 -0.98 7.57 9.38
C ALA A 320 0.05 6.52 9.82
N LYS A 321 0.73 6.83 10.94
CA LYS A 321 1.58 5.89 11.68
C LYS A 321 1.11 5.78 13.12
N ILE A 322 0.86 4.56 13.56
CA ILE A 322 0.55 4.20 14.94
C ILE A 322 1.67 3.27 15.39
N ASP A 323 2.60 3.77 16.21
CA ASP A 323 3.79 3.02 16.59
C ASP A 323 3.52 1.92 17.63
N SER A 324 4.56 1.17 17.97
CA SER A 324 4.46 -0.01 18.84
C SER A 324 4.07 0.29 20.29
N ALA A 325 4.21 1.52 20.76
CA ALA A 325 3.90 1.91 22.12
C ALA A 325 2.42 2.29 22.34
N ASN A 326 1.61 2.28 21.27
CA ASN A 326 0.21 2.67 21.33
C ASN A 326 -0.70 1.52 21.79
N LEU A 327 -1.79 1.88 22.49
CA LEU A 327 -2.83 0.97 22.94
C LEU A 327 -4.22 1.51 22.61
N ARG A 328 -5.04 0.71 21.92
CA ARG A 328 -6.41 1.05 21.50
C ARG A 328 -6.52 2.37 20.73
N CYS A 329 -5.49 2.65 19.94
CA CYS A 329 -5.45 3.80 19.03
C CYS A 329 -5.86 3.37 17.63
N GLY A 330 -6.47 4.27 16.85
CA GLY A 330 -6.85 3.87 15.49
C GLY A 330 -7.54 4.95 14.68
N LEU A 331 -7.88 4.51 13.45
CA LEU A 331 -8.64 5.29 12.48
C LEU A 331 -10.02 4.67 12.30
N SER A 332 -11.06 5.49 12.21
CA SER A 332 -12.41 5.02 11.87
C SER A 332 -13.13 5.95 10.90
N GLY A 333 -13.81 5.38 9.90
CA GLY A 333 -14.60 6.13 8.91
C GLY A 333 -13.79 7.09 8.06
N CYS A 334 -12.47 6.95 7.98
CA CYS A 334 -11.58 7.84 7.23
C CYS A 334 -11.52 7.47 5.74
N HIS A 335 -11.25 8.48 4.90
CA HIS A 335 -10.99 8.31 3.50
C HIS A 335 -9.52 8.64 3.22
N LEU A 336 -8.73 7.62 2.85
CA LEU A 336 -7.29 7.71 2.65
C LEU A 336 -6.99 7.45 1.19
N TYR A 337 -6.45 8.44 0.47
CA TYR A 337 -6.23 8.29 -0.97
C TYR A 337 -5.15 9.20 -1.52
N ASP A 338 -4.70 8.91 -2.72
CA ASP A 338 -3.67 9.69 -3.42
C ASP A 338 -2.38 9.82 -2.58
N LEU A 339 -1.87 8.67 -2.12
CA LEU A 339 -0.72 8.59 -1.21
C LEU A 339 0.53 8.13 -1.96
N GLY A 340 1.66 8.73 -1.66
CA GLY A 340 2.94 8.42 -2.29
C GLY A 340 3.50 7.06 -1.90
N ALA A 341 3.29 6.65 -0.66
CA ALA A 341 3.65 5.34 -0.13
C ALA A 341 2.37 4.57 0.29
N GLY A 342 2.31 4.04 1.50
CA GLY A 342 1.18 3.26 1.98
C GLY A 342 0.05 4.09 2.62
N GLY A 343 -0.98 3.41 3.08
CA GLY A 343 -2.08 4.02 3.84
C GLY A 343 -1.73 4.17 5.31
N VAL A 344 -1.72 3.08 6.07
CA VAL A 344 -1.51 3.10 7.52
C VAL A 344 -0.41 2.12 7.95
N GLU A 345 0.52 2.57 8.76
CA GLU A 345 1.43 1.72 9.52
C GLU A 345 0.80 1.51 10.92
N LEU A 346 0.25 0.32 11.16
CA LEU A 346 -0.48 -0.05 12.37
C LEU A 346 0.36 -1.01 13.20
N ALA A 347 1.01 -0.52 14.23
CA ALA A 347 1.76 -1.34 15.16
C ALA A 347 1.15 -1.26 16.57
N GLY A 348 1.57 -2.14 17.46
CA GLY A 348 1.21 -2.11 18.87
C GLY A 348 1.04 -3.48 19.49
N GLY A 349 1.08 -3.49 20.81
CA GLY A 349 1.10 -4.71 21.61
C GLY A 349 2.51 -5.30 21.76
N ASP A 350 2.69 -6.01 22.85
CA ASP A 350 3.95 -6.66 23.20
C ASP A 350 3.86 -8.17 22.95
N ARG A 351 4.47 -8.63 21.87
CA ARG A 351 4.49 -10.04 21.48
C ARG A 351 5.19 -10.92 22.51
N ARG A 352 6.22 -10.40 23.18
CA ARG A 352 7.01 -11.13 24.16
C ARG A 352 6.24 -11.38 25.45
N ASN A 353 5.53 -10.37 25.94
CA ASN A 353 4.71 -10.44 27.15
C ASN A 353 3.24 -10.78 26.87
N VAL A 354 2.90 -11.03 25.60
CA VAL A 354 1.54 -11.34 25.14
C VAL A 354 0.51 -10.29 25.58
N VAL A 355 0.88 -9.01 25.46
CA VAL A 355 -0.01 -7.88 25.74
C VAL A 355 -0.56 -7.32 24.43
N ARG A 356 -1.87 -7.36 24.26
CA ARG A 356 -2.54 -6.88 23.04
C ARG A 356 -2.46 -5.36 22.91
N GLY A 357 -2.20 -4.89 21.69
CA GLY A 357 -2.26 -3.46 21.33
C GLY A 357 -3.68 -2.98 21.16
N ASP A 358 -4.53 -3.83 20.60
CA ASP A 358 -5.92 -3.55 20.22
C ASP A 358 -6.07 -2.26 19.38
N ASN A 359 -5.02 -1.87 18.66
CA ASN A 359 -5.05 -0.79 17.70
C ASN A 359 -5.84 -1.19 16.46
N TYR A 360 -6.42 -0.22 15.74
CA TYR A 360 -7.38 -0.57 14.70
C TYR A 360 -7.44 0.39 13.52
N VAL A 361 -7.89 -0.16 12.37
CA VAL A 361 -8.39 0.58 11.21
C VAL A 361 -9.77 0.03 10.90
N GLU A 362 -10.81 0.87 11.01
CA GLU A 362 -12.19 0.43 10.93
C GLU A 362 -13.03 1.32 10.02
N GLY A 363 -13.82 0.72 9.10
CA GLY A 363 -14.73 1.44 8.22
C GLY A 363 -14.08 2.47 7.31
N CYS A 364 -12.80 2.31 7.00
CA CYS A 364 -12.04 3.23 6.16
C CYS A 364 -12.09 2.83 4.69
N ARG A 365 -12.01 3.81 3.78
CA ARG A 365 -11.73 3.59 2.36
C ARG A 365 -10.28 3.97 2.07
N ILE A 366 -9.51 3.06 1.47
CA ILE A 366 -8.06 3.20 1.27
C ILE A 366 -7.77 2.84 -0.19
N HIS A 367 -7.38 3.82 -0.99
CA HIS A 367 -7.16 3.61 -2.42
C HIS A 367 -6.16 4.59 -3.04
N ASN A 368 -5.71 4.32 -4.26
CA ASN A 368 -4.73 5.14 -4.97
C ASN A 368 -3.51 5.46 -4.07
N TYR A 369 -3.01 4.47 -3.35
CA TYR A 369 -1.77 4.56 -2.58
C TYR A 369 -0.61 3.97 -3.39
N ASN A 370 0.62 4.02 -2.84
CA ASN A 370 1.89 3.62 -3.48
C ASN A 370 2.15 4.27 -4.85
N ARG A 371 1.73 5.51 -5.02
CA ARG A 371 1.89 6.31 -6.22
C ARG A 371 3.37 6.60 -6.57
N ILE A 372 4.22 6.70 -5.57
CA ILE A 372 5.65 7.01 -5.66
C ILE A 372 6.48 5.75 -5.38
N GLU A 373 6.14 5.06 -4.32
CA GLU A 373 6.85 3.88 -3.85
C GLU A 373 5.93 2.66 -3.97
N ASN A 374 6.18 1.82 -4.96
CA ASN A 374 5.31 0.71 -5.29
C ASN A 374 5.65 -0.57 -4.50
N GLN A 375 6.94 -0.75 -4.13
CA GLN A 375 7.39 -2.00 -3.53
C GLN A 375 7.14 -2.03 -2.02
N TYR A 376 6.46 -3.07 -1.52
CA TYR A 376 6.14 -3.30 -0.11
C TYR A 376 5.50 -2.09 0.60
N ARG A 377 4.84 -1.22 -0.16
CA ARG A 377 3.99 -0.16 0.35
C ARG A 377 2.54 -0.58 0.17
N VAL A 378 1.82 -0.67 1.26
CA VAL A 378 0.52 -1.33 1.31
C VAL A 378 -0.56 -0.41 1.88
N GLY A 379 -1.81 -0.77 1.66
CA GLY A 379 -2.91 -0.04 2.27
C GLY A 379 -2.81 -0.01 3.79
N VAL A 380 -2.55 -1.15 4.45
CA VAL A 380 -2.26 -1.22 5.88
C VAL A 380 -1.17 -2.25 6.17
N VAL A 381 -0.09 -1.82 6.83
CA VAL A 381 0.88 -2.73 7.48
C VAL A 381 0.42 -2.96 8.91
N MET A 382 0.21 -4.22 9.29
CA MET A 382 -0.05 -4.62 10.68
C MET A 382 1.19 -5.22 11.29
N SER A 383 1.49 -4.88 12.56
CA SER A 383 2.57 -5.51 13.32
C SER A 383 2.30 -5.51 14.82
N GLY A 384 3.09 -6.25 15.59
CA GLY A 384 2.88 -6.38 17.03
C GLY A 384 1.90 -7.50 17.38
N LEU A 385 1.01 -7.27 18.33
CA LEU A 385 0.08 -8.30 18.83
C LEU A 385 -1.35 -7.76 18.99
N GLY A 386 -2.32 -8.45 18.40
CA GLY A 386 -3.73 -8.24 18.66
C GLY A 386 -4.34 -6.99 18.06
N ASN A 387 -3.83 -6.50 16.93
CA ASN A 387 -4.42 -5.37 16.20
C ASN A 387 -5.46 -5.86 15.18
N ARG A 388 -6.31 -4.97 14.66
CA ARG A 388 -7.39 -5.36 13.75
C ARG A 388 -7.62 -4.38 12.60
N ILE A 389 -8.06 -4.94 11.48
CA ILE A 389 -8.64 -4.22 10.34
C ILE A 389 -10.06 -4.74 10.16
N THR A 390 -11.05 -3.85 10.21
CA THR A 390 -12.46 -4.25 10.18
C THR A 390 -13.26 -3.37 9.22
N ALA A 391 -14.08 -3.97 8.37
CA ALA A 391 -15.04 -3.30 7.48
C ALA A 391 -14.41 -2.17 6.64
N CYS A 392 -13.18 -2.38 6.16
CA CYS A 392 -12.47 -1.46 5.28
C CYS A 392 -12.62 -1.85 3.80
N GLU A 393 -12.53 -0.84 2.93
CA GLU A 393 -12.46 -1.05 1.49
C GLU A 393 -11.07 -0.67 0.98
N PHE A 394 -10.44 -1.60 0.20
CA PHE A 394 -9.12 -1.41 -0.42
C PHE A 394 -9.24 -1.58 -1.92
N TYR A 395 -8.78 -0.60 -2.69
CA TYR A 395 -8.86 -0.70 -4.15
C TYR A 395 -7.89 0.25 -4.86
N ASP A 396 -7.79 0.08 -6.17
CA ASP A 396 -6.99 0.92 -7.07
C ASP A 396 -5.55 1.13 -6.59
N SER A 397 -4.81 0.02 -6.50
CA SER A 397 -3.43 0.03 -6.03
C SER A 397 -2.51 -0.86 -6.88
N ALA A 398 -1.31 -0.38 -7.11
CA ALA A 398 -0.26 -1.13 -7.80
C ALA A 398 0.21 -2.37 -7.02
N SER A 399 0.13 -2.36 -5.69
CA SER A 399 0.65 -3.41 -4.80
C SER A 399 -0.42 -3.93 -3.81
N MET A 400 0.01 -4.53 -2.72
CA MET A 400 -0.81 -5.19 -1.69
C MET A 400 -1.81 -4.25 -1.00
N ALA A 401 -2.94 -4.78 -0.56
CA ALA A 401 -3.82 -4.08 0.38
C ALA A 401 -3.32 -4.19 1.82
N ILE A 402 -2.96 -5.38 2.26
CA ILE A 402 -2.65 -5.67 3.66
C ILE A 402 -1.36 -6.48 3.77
N LEU A 403 -0.42 -5.99 4.58
CA LEU A 403 0.74 -6.75 5.03
C LEU A 403 0.53 -7.10 6.51
N MET A 404 0.24 -8.39 6.79
CA MET A 404 -0.12 -8.87 8.12
C MET A 404 1.10 -9.50 8.81
N LEU A 405 1.74 -8.77 9.69
CA LEU A 405 2.89 -9.24 10.48
C LEU A 405 2.49 -9.34 11.97
N GLY A 406 3.25 -10.15 12.73
CA GLY A 406 3.05 -10.27 14.17
C GLY A 406 2.07 -11.38 14.56
N ASN A 407 1.35 -11.19 15.67
CA ASN A 407 0.55 -12.25 16.30
C ASN A 407 -0.87 -11.79 16.61
N ASP A 408 -1.82 -12.73 16.59
CA ASP A 408 -3.23 -12.52 16.92
C ASP A 408 -3.89 -11.35 16.18
N GLN A 409 -3.44 -11.12 14.96
CA GLN A 409 -3.98 -10.08 14.08
C GLN A 409 -5.32 -10.53 13.52
N THR A 410 -6.25 -9.59 13.35
CA THR A 410 -7.56 -9.88 12.77
C THR A 410 -7.84 -9.00 11.56
N VAL A 411 -8.23 -9.61 10.44
CA VAL A 411 -8.73 -8.93 9.24
C VAL A 411 -10.12 -9.48 8.92
N GLU A 412 -11.14 -8.62 9.02
CA GLU A 412 -12.51 -9.06 8.89
C GLU A 412 -13.42 -8.05 8.20
N TYR A 413 -14.44 -8.56 7.51
CA TYR A 413 -15.47 -7.78 6.82
C TYR A 413 -14.92 -6.76 5.81
N CYS A 414 -13.71 -6.98 5.27
CA CYS A 414 -13.11 -6.07 4.30
C CYS A 414 -13.56 -6.41 2.87
N ASN A 415 -13.66 -5.35 2.05
CA ASN A 415 -13.85 -5.42 0.62
C ASN A 415 -12.53 -5.09 -0.07
N VAL A 416 -11.94 -6.04 -0.81
CA VAL A 416 -10.59 -5.91 -1.38
C VAL A 416 -10.64 -6.25 -2.86
N HIS A 417 -10.39 -5.26 -3.72
CA HIS A 417 -10.47 -5.43 -5.17
C HIS A 417 -9.54 -4.46 -5.92
N HIS A 418 -9.21 -4.77 -7.18
CA HIS A 418 -8.34 -3.92 -8.02
C HIS A 418 -7.05 -3.52 -7.31
N VAL A 419 -6.44 -4.46 -6.57
CA VAL A 419 -5.12 -4.31 -5.92
C VAL A 419 -4.12 -5.27 -6.55
N CYS A 420 -2.83 -5.12 -6.29
CA CYS A 420 -1.74 -5.86 -6.94
C CYS A 420 -1.71 -5.64 -8.47
N MET A 421 -2.08 -4.44 -8.94
CA MET A 421 -2.30 -4.16 -10.35
C MET A 421 -1.01 -3.95 -11.16
N ASP A 422 0.14 -3.78 -10.49
CA ASP A 422 1.40 -3.41 -11.17
C ASP A 422 2.63 -4.18 -10.69
N ILE A 423 2.52 -5.04 -9.68
CA ILE A 423 3.62 -5.80 -9.08
C ILE A 423 3.24 -7.27 -9.04
N GLU A 424 4.07 -8.14 -9.66
CA GLU A 424 3.86 -9.59 -9.62
C GLU A 424 4.37 -10.22 -8.32
N ASP A 425 4.13 -11.53 -8.15
CA ASP A 425 4.47 -12.35 -6.98
C ASP A 425 4.02 -11.69 -5.66
N ASN A 426 2.80 -11.19 -5.69
CA ASN A 426 2.20 -10.36 -4.66
C ASN A 426 0.90 -10.98 -4.13
N GLY A 427 0.43 -10.51 -2.98
CA GLY A 427 -0.87 -10.90 -2.42
C GLY A 427 -1.65 -9.70 -1.93
N ALA A 428 -2.96 -9.66 -2.19
CA ALA A 428 -3.82 -8.60 -1.64
C ALA A 428 -3.70 -8.57 -0.11
N LEU A 429 -3.70 -9.72 0.53
CA LEU A 429 -3.24 -9.92 1.90
C LEU A 429 -2.00 -10.84 1.86
N TYR A 430 -0.90 -10.35 2.42
CA TYR A 430 0.39 -11.03 2.38
C TYR A 430 1.03 -11.11 3.76
N TYR A 431 1.71 -12.20 4.05
CA TYR A 431 2.67 -12.33 5.13
C TYR A 431 3.65 -13.47 4.86
N GLY A 432 4.84 -13.40 5.45
CA GLY A 432 5.89 -14.37 5.14
C GLY A 432 7.06 -14.36 6.12
N ARG A 433 7.89 -15.37 5.98
CA ARG A 433 9.25 -15.49 6.53
C ARG A 433 9.38 -15.42 8.05
N SER A 434 8.40 -15.94 8.80
CA SER A 434 8.52 -15.98 10.26
C SER A 434 7.75 -17.16 10.85
N PHE A 435 8.42 -18.03 11.59
CA PHE A 435 7.75 -19.05 12.39
C PHE A 435 7.10 -18.46 13.65
N ALA A 436 7.50 -17.25 14.04
CA ALA A 436 6.94 -16.56 15.18
C ALA A 436 5.57 -15.91 14.95
N HIS A 437 5.12 -15.80 13.68
CA HIS A 437 3.77 -15.32 13.38
C HIS A 437 2.73 -16.40 13.67
N ARG A 438 1.80 -16.13 14.58
CA ARG A 438 0.77 -17.06 15.04
C ARG A 438 -0.56 -16.34 15.31
N GLY A 439 -1.65 -17.10 15.34
CA GLY A 439 -2.95 -16.62 15.78
C GLY A 439 -3.64 -15.63 14.80
N GLY A 440 -3.19 -15.55 13.56
CA GLY A 440 -3.82 -14.68 12.55
C GLY A 440 -5.23 -15.16 12.20
N VAL A 441 -6.20 -14.24 12.13
CA VAL A 441 -7.59 -14.52 11.74
C VAL A 441 -7.96 -13.68 10.52
N ILE A 442 -8.35 -14.34 9.43
CA ILE A 442 -8.80 -13.73 8.18
C ILE A 442 -10.20 -14.25 7.90
N ARG A 443 -11.23 -13.42 8.11
CA ARG A 443 -12.59 -13.92 8.06
C ARG A 443 -13.58 -12.93 7.48
N TRP A 444 -14.62 -13.47 6.78
CA TRP A 444 -15.75 -12.72 6.26
C TRP A 444 -15.38 -11.57 5.34
N ASN A 445 -14.23 -11.70 4.63
CA ASN A 445 -13.78 -10.72 3.66
C ASN A 445 -14.26 -11.10 2.26
N TYR A 446 -14.37 -10.10 1.39
CA TYR A 446 -14.60 -10.27 -0.03
C TYR A 446 -13.38 -9.83 -0.83
N PHE A 447 -12.68 -10.79 -1.43
CA PHE A 447 -11.56 -10.57 -2.34
C PHE A 447 -12.05 -10.80 -3.77
N HIS A 448 -12.00 -9.78 -4.62
CA HIS A 448 -12.54 -9.91 -5.96
C HIS A 448 -11.93 -8.96 -6.98
N ASP A 449 -12.17 -9.22 -8.27
CA ASP A 449 -11.75 -8.36 -9.38
C ASP A 449 -10.23 -8.01 -9.30
N ILE A 450 -9.41 -9.05 -9.11
CA ILE A 450 -7.93 -8.96 -9.17
C ILE A 450 -7.50 -9.68 -10.44
N GLU A 451 -7.77 -9.03 -11.58
CA GLU A 451 -7.57 -9.61 -12.90
C GLU A 451 -6.38 -8.94 -13.61
N VAL A 452 -5.23 -9.57 -13.47
CA VAL A 452 -3.96 -9.11 -14.05
C VAL A 452 -3.26 -10.23 -14.83
N PRO A 453 -2.42 -9.91 -15.83
CA PRO A 453 -1.77 -10.92 -16.69
C PRO A 453 -0.55 -11.60 -16.05
N PHE A 454 -0.36 -11.49 -14.75
CA PHE A 454 0.79 -12.01 -14.00
C PHE A 454 0.37 -12.62 -12.65
N ASN A 455 1.33 -13.23 -11.96
CA ASN A 455 1.07 -13.96 -10.71
C ASN A 455 0.76 -13.04 -9.53
N VAL A 456 -0.48 -13.05 -9.06
CA VAL A 456 -0.92 -12.39 -7.82
C VAL A 456 -1.84 -13.33 -7.02
N ARG A 457 -2.06 -13.02 -5.75
CA ARG A 457 -2.90 -13.82 -4.85
C ARG A 457 -3.90 -12.91 -4.13
N ALA A 458 -5.00 -13.46 -3.67
CA ALA A 458 -5.82 -12.77 -2.67
C ALA A 458 -5.20 -12.94 -1.28
N VAL A 459 -4.84 -14.17 -0.89
CA VAL A 459 -4.15 -14.45 0.37
C VAL A 459 -2.89 -15.25 0.08
N TYR A 460 -1.75 -14.68 0.44
CA TYR A 460 -0.44 -15.27 0.21
C TYR A 460 0.28 -15.56 1.53
N HIS A 461 0.34 -16.85 1.88
CA HIS A 461 1.16 -17.36 2.97
C HIS A 461 2.54 -17.69 2.41
N ASP A 462 3.43 -16.71 2.38
CA ASP A 462 4.74 -16.85 1.72
C ASP A 462 5.80 -17.43 2.66
N ASP A 463 6.78 -18.12 2.05
CA ASP A 463 8.02 -18.63 2.66
C ASP A 463 7.80 -19.22 4.07
N GLY A 464 6.91 -20.21 4.19
CA GLY A 464 6.74 -20.99 5.41
C GLY A 464 5.94 -20.34 6.52
N SER A 465 5.39 -19.16 6.31
CA SER A 465 4.48 -18.53 7.26
C SER A 465 3.17 -19.29 7.37
N GLY A 466 2.70 -19.47 8.58
CA GLY A 466 1.52 -20.26 8.86
C GLY A 466 0.74 -19.77 10.07
N ALA A 467 0.02 -20.71 10.69
CA ALA A 467 -0.81 -20.51 11.88
C ALA A 467 -1.84 -19.39 11.73
N ALA A 468 -2.61 -19.47 10.66
CA ALA A 468 -3.74 -18.60 10.39
C ALA A 468 -5.03 -19.39 10.26
N GLU A 469 -6.11 -18.83 10.75
CA GLU A 469 -7.47 -19.31 10.54
C GLU A 469 -8.17 -18.42 9.50
N VAL A 470 -8.55 -19.04 8.37
CA VAL A 470 -9.11 -18.34 7.20
C VAL A 470 -10.49 -18.90 6.92
N TYR A 471 -11.54 -18.14 7.22
CA TYR A 471 -12.90 -18.67 7.10
C TYR A 471 -13.98 -17.65 6.72
N GLY A 472 -15.05 -18.17 6.12
CA GLY A 472 -16.18 -17.35 5.72
C GLY A 472 -15.86 -16.29 4.67
N ASN A 473 -14.70 -16.37 4.01
CA ASN A 473 -14.31 -15.43 2.97
C ASN A 473 -14.88 -15.83 1.61
N VAL A 474 -15.04 -14.84 0.74
CA VAL A 474 -15.40 -15.03 -0.66
C VAL A 474 -14.24 -14.59 -1.55
N PHE A 475 -13.85 -15.46 -2.49
CA PHE A 475 -12.83 -15.21 -3.50
C PHE A 475 -13.46 -15.32 -4.89
N GLN A 476 -13.48 -14.24 -5.65
CA GLN A 476 -14.17 -14.19 -6.94
C GLN A 476 -13.42 -13.40 -8.01
N ARG A 477 -13.40 -13.87 -9.26
CA ARG A 477 -12.78 -13.20 -10.42
C ARG A 477 -11.35 -12.76 -10.14
N ILE A 478 -10.47 -13.74 -9.89
CA ILE A 478 -9.04 -13.54 -9.66
C ILE A 478 -8.29 -14.36 -10.70
N SER A 479 -7.41 -13.74 -11.47
CA SER A 479 -6.76 -14.34 -12.64
C SER A 479 -5.70 -15.40 -12.34
N SER A 480 -5.18 -15.43 -11.13
CA SER A 480 -4.23 -16.45 -10.62
C SER A 480 -4.82 -17.16 -9.40
N PRO A 481 -4.27 -18.30 -8.95
CA PRO A 481 -4.75 -18.95 -7.73
C PRO A 481 -4.90 -17.97 -6.57
N PRO A 482 -6.12 -17.70 -6.08
CA PRO A 482 -6.33 -16.70 -5.04
C PRO A 482 -5.63 -17.01 -3.72
N VAL A 483 -5.33 -18.27 -3.46
CA VAL A 483 -4.60 -18.69 -2.26
C VAL A 483 -3.30 -19.37 -2.66
N GLN A 484 -2.20 -18.94 -2.04
CA GLN A 484 -0.94 -19.68 -2.09
C GLN A 484 -0.41 -19.94 -0.69
N ILE A 485 -0.02 -21.21 -0.44
CA ILE A 485 0.61 -21.66 0.79
C ILE A 485 2.01 -22.18 0.45
N GLY A 486 3.02 -21.37 0.74
CA GLY A 486 4.42 -21.63 0.42
C GLY A 486 5.15 -22.34 1.57
N GLY A 487 4.83 -23.61 1.84
CA GLY A 487 5.49 -24.41 2.87
C GLY A 487 5.06 -24.09 4.32
N GLY A 488 3.93 -23.41 4.51
CA GLY A 488 3.41 -23.05 5.84
C GLY A 488 2.72 -24.21 6.56
N SER A 489 2.62 -24.10 7.89
CA SER A 489 1.97 -25.08 8.79
C SER A 489 0.93 -24.42 9.69
N TYR A 490 -0.01 -25.23 10.26
CA TYR A 490 -1.10 -24.75 11.12
C TYR A 490 -2.03 -23.75 10.42
N ILE A 491 -2.27 -23.92 9.12
CA ILE A 491 -3.16 -23.08 8.32
C ILE A 491 -4.50 -23.80 8.18
N ARG A 492 -5.57 -23.13 8.58
CA ARG A 492 -6.92 -23.71 8.57
C ARG A 492 -7.81 -22.91 7.64
N TYR A 493 -8.26 -23.54 6.56
CA TYR A 493 -9.25 -22.98 5.63
C TYR A 493 -10.59 -23.69 5.83
N HIS A 494 -11.62 -22.97 6.27
CA HIS A 494 -12.95 -23.55 6.41
C HIS A 494 -14.06 -22.56 6.05
N ASP A 495 -15.16 -23.11 5.56
CA ASP A 495 -16.37 -22.35 5.22
C ASP A 495 -16.14 -21.16 4.26
N ASN A 496 -15.12 -21.23 3.39
CA ASN A 496 -14.87 -20.21 2.38
C ASN A 496 -15.61 -20.58 1.06
N THR A 497 -15.89 -19.54 0.26
CA THR A 497 -16.44 -19.68 -1.09
C THR A 497 -15.46 -19.18 -2.14
N PHE A 498 -15.10 -20.07 -3.06
CA PHE A 498 -14.31 -19.79 -4.25
C PHE A 498 -15.23 -19.82 -5.47
N ILE A 499 -15.30 -18.75 -6.24
CA ILE A 499 -16.27 -18.62 -7.33
C ILE A 499 -15.69 -17.90 -8.54
N ASP A 500 -16.05 -18.37 -9.76
CA ASP A 500 -15.68 -17.76 -11.04
C ASP A 500 -14.17 -17.58 -11.20
N LEU A 501 -13.38 -18.64 -10.99
CA LEU A 501 -11.93 -18.61 -11.11
C LEU A 501 -11.48 -19.35 -12.37
N PRO A 502 -10.72 -18.68 -13.26
CA PRO A 502 -10.17 -19.29 -14.48
C PRO A 502 -8.99 -20.25 -14.19
N CYS A 503 -8.58 -20.35 -12.95
CA CYS A 503 -7.43 -21.11 -12.47
C CYS A 503 -7.81 -22.00 -11.27
N ALA A 504 -6.82 -22.66 -10.69
CA ALA A 504 -7.01 -23.38 -9.43
C ALA A 504 -7.28 -22.40 -8.28
N ALA A 505 -8.11 -22.82 -7.31
CA ALA A 505 -8.42 -21.97 -6.15
C ALA A 505 -7.25 -21.89 -5.16
N ILE A 506 -6.54 -22.99 -4.95
CA ILE A 506 -5.45 -23.05 -3.95
C ILE A 506 -4.19 -23.62 -4.60
N LYS A 507 -3.08 -22.93 -4.40
CA LYS A 507 -1.74 -23.38 -4.75
C LYS A 507 -0.95 -23.69 -3.50
N VAL A 508 -0.34 -24.87 -3.45
CA VAL A 508 0.49 -25.30 -2.33
C VAL A 508 1.85 -25.75 -2.83
N ASP A 509 2.90 -25.48 -2.06
CA ASP A 509 4.24 -25.97 -2.37
C ASP A 509 5.06 -26.27 -1.10
N GLY A 510 6.06 -27.17 -1.24
CA GLY A 510 6.99 -27.56 -0.18
C GLY A 510 8.32 -26.82 -0.27
N ARG A 511 8.33 -25.53 -0.59
CA ARG A 511 9.53 -24.73 -0.88
C ARG A 511 10.62 -24.79 0.19
N LEU A 512 10.26 -24.95 1.46
CA LEU A 512 11.24 -25.03 2.54
C LEU A 512 12.04 -26.36 2.54
N LYS A 513 11.55 -27.39 1.86
CA LYS A 513 12.27 -28.65 1.62
C LYS A 513 13.13 -28.61 0.35
N THR A 514 12.98 -27.57 -0.46
CA THR A 514 13.60 -27.46 -1.77
C THR A 514 14.37 -26.14 -1.91
N TRP A 515 13.99 -25.27 -2.82
CA TRP A 515 14.70 -24.04 -3.15
C TRP A 515 14.70 -22.96 -2.03
N GLY A 516 13.79 -23.04 -1.09
CA GLY A 516 13.65 -22.14 0.06
C GLY A 516 14.28 -22.68 1.35
N ALA A 517 14.99 -23.79 1.33
CA ALA A 517 15.57 -24.43 2.52
C ALA A 517 16.54 -23.51 3.30
N ASP A 518 17.21 -22.61 2.61
CA ASP A 518 18.10 -21.60 3.18
C ASP A 518 17.39 -20.59 4.11
N ARG A 519 16.07 -20.48 4.02
CA ARG A 519 15.25 -19.59 4.83
C ARG A 519 14.94 -20.14 6.22
N VAL A 520 14.94 -21.46 6.39
CA VAL A 520 14.57 -22.13 7.65
C VAL A 520 15.42 -21.66 8.84
N PRO A 521 16.77 -21.55 8.75
CA PRO A 521 17.56 -21.01 9.86
C PRO A 521 17.19 -19.57 10.23
N ILE A 522 16.93 -18.72 9.24
CA ILE A 522 16.57 -17.31 9.43
C ILE A 522 15.21 -17.22 10.15
N MET A 523 14.25 -18.06 9.74
CA MET A 523 12.93 -18.10 10.33
C MET A 523 12.94 -18.65 11.78
N ARG A 524 13.80 -19.65 12.06
CA ARG A 524 14.03 -20.09 13.44
C ARG A 524 14.63 -18.98 14.31
N ASP A 525 15.57 -18.23 13.78
CA ASP A 525 16.20 -17.12 14.48
C ASP A 525 15.19 -16.00 14.84
N SER A 526 14.11 -15.85 14.10
CA SER A 526 13.06 -14.86 14.38
C SER A 526 12.39 -15.08 15.77
N ILE A 527 12.43 -16.30 16.30
CA ILE A 527 11.84 -16.65 17.61
C ILE A 527 12.53 -15.91 18.75
N ARG A 528 13.84 -15.68 18.68
CA ARG A 528 14.61 -14.99 19.74
C ARG A 528 14.01 -13.63 20.15
N HIS A 529 13.32 -12.97 19.23
CA HIS A 529 12.71 -11.66 19.49
C HIS A 529 11.45 -11.72 20.35
N VAL A 530 10.85 -12.90 20.44
CA VAL A 530 9.62 -13.13 21.20
C VAL A 530 9.78 -14.17 22.30
N ASP A 531 10.97 -14.77 22.43
CA ASP A 531 11.29 -15.83 23.37
C ASP A 531 11.06 -15.39 24.83
N SER A 532 10.01 -15.95 25.44
CA SER A 532 9.63 -15.71 26.83
C SER A 532 8.68 -16.80 27.32
N PRO A 533 8.56 -17.01 28.64
CA PRO A 533 7.59 -17.95 29.18
C PRO A 533 6.14 -17.65 28.75
N ALA A 534 5.75 -16.38 28.72
CA ALA A 534 4.40 -15.98 28.33
C ALA A 534 4.11 -16.30 26.85
N PHE A 535 5.08 -16.10 25.97
CA PHE A 535 4.94 -16.43 24.55
C PHE A 535 4.78 -17.94 24.33
N TRP A 536 5.59 -18.76 24.99
CA TRP A 536 5.52 -20.23 24.88
C TRP A 536 4.24 -20.81 25.50
N GLU A 537 3.76 -20.23 26.58
CA GLU A 537 2.47 -20.60 27.19
C GLU A 537 1.29 -20.28 26.26
N HIS A 538 1.37 -19.15 25.53
CA HIS A 538 0.30 -18.72 24.63
C HIS A 538 0.26 -19.50 23.30
N TYR A 539 1.42 -19.93 22.79
CA TYR A 539 1.56 -20.72 21.55
C TYR A 539 2.27 -22.06 21.81
N PRO A 540 1.67 -22.96 22.60
CA PRO A 540 2.32 -24.19 23.05
C PRO A 540 2.65 -25.17 21.90
N GLU A 541 1.96 -25.05 20.77
CA GLU A 541 2.19 -25.87 19.58
C GLU A 541 3.51 -25.53 18.86
N LEU A 542 4.08 -24.35 19.09
CA LEU A 542 5.24 -23.87 18.35
C LEU A 542 6.54 -24.59 18.78
N GLU A 543 6.72 -24.89 20.06
CA GLU A 543 7.94 -25.56 20.54
C GLU A 543 8.09 -26.97 19.98
N PRO A 544 7.08 -27.88 20.05
CA PRO A 544 7.15 -29.18 19.38
C PRO A 544 7.36 -29.08 17.88
N TYR A 545 6.71 -28.12 17.21
CA TYR A 545 6.88 -27.89 15.79
C TYR A 545 8.33 -27.52 15.41
N LEU A 546 8.96 -26.61 16.14
CA LEU A 546 10.35 -26.23 15.91
C LEU A 546 11.36 -27.32 16.26
N ASN A 547 11.07 -28.14 17.26
CA ASN A 547 11.92 -29.28 17.64
C ASN A 547 11.80 -30.45 16.66
N GLY A 548 10.74 -30.48 15.87
CA GLY A 548 10.55 -31.41 14.76
C GLY A 548 11.19 -30.93 13.46
N ASP A 549 10.49 -31.10 12.35
CA ASP A 549 10.89 -30.62 11.02
C ASP A 549 9.94 -29.48 10.54
N PRO A 550 10.25 -28.22 10.86
CA PRO A 550 9.41 -27.09 10.49
C PRO A 550 9.49 -26.75 8.98
N ALA A 551 10.36 -27.41 8.23
CA ALA A 551 10.38 -27.33 6.78
C ALA A 551 9.27 -28.20 6.13
N GLU A 552 8.77 -29.19 6.85
CA GLU A 552 7.65 -30.02 6.42
C GLU A 552 6.33 -29.31 6.74
N PRO A 553 5.49 -29.01 5.74
CA PRO A 553 4.14 -28.51 5.99
C PRO A 553 3.29 -29.54 6.73
N GLN A 554 2.71 -29.13 7.86
CA GLN A 554 1.95 -30.02 8.75
C GLN A 554 0.86 -29.26 9.50
N HIS A 555 -0.13 -29.98 10.01
CA HIS A 555 -1.26 -29.43 10.76
C HIS A 555 -2.10 -28.41 9.97
N ASN A 556 -2.16 -28.57 8.65
CA ASN A 556 -3.02 -27.79 7.80
C ASN A 556 -4.39 -28.48 7.64
N THR A 557 -5.48 -27.73 7.57
CA THR A 557 -6.83 -28.28 7.38
C THR A 557 -7.61 -27.53 6.30
N LEU A 558 -8.45 -28.27 5.55
CA LEU A 558 -9.32 -27.76 4.52
C LEU A 558 -10.74 -28.35 4.67
N ILE A 559 -11.67 -27.61 5.25
CA ILE A 559 -12.96 -28.13 5.72
C ILE A 559 -14.11 -27.26 5.22
N ASN A 560 -15.17 -27.88 4.70
CA ASN A 560 -16.43 -27.23 4.33
C ASN A 560 -16.31 -26.05 3.35
N ASN A 561 -15.28 -26.00 2.50
CA ASN A 561 -15.17 -24.94 1.51
C ASN A 561 -16.01 -25.26 0.27
N VAL A 562 -16.53 -24.24 -0.39
CA VAL A 562 -17.32 -24.34 -1.61
C VAL A 562 -16.51 -23.83 -2.81
N PHE A 563 -16.42 -24.65 -3.85
CA PHE A 563 -15.76 -24.34 -5.11
C PHE A 563 -16.80 -24.29 -6.23
N CYS A 564 -17.18 -23.10 -6.68
CA CYS A 564 -18.21 -22.86 -7.67
C CYS A 564 -17.63 -22.28 -8.96
N ASN A 565 -17.82 -22.93 -10.09
CA ASN A 565 -17.30 -22.46 -11.38
C ASN A 565 -15.79 -22.14 -11.31
N VAL A 566 -14.99 -23.07 -10.79
CA VAL A 566 -13.53 -22.97 -10.70
C VAL A 566 -12.87 -24.01 -11.58
N ALA A 567 -11.73 -23.68 -12.21
CA ALA A 567 -11.03 -24.60 -13.10
C ALA A 567 -10.53 -25.84 -12.35
N ALA A 568 -9.97 -25.66 -11.16
CA ALA A 568 -9.55 -26.72 -10.25
C ALA A 568 -9.57 -26.25 -8.78
N ALA A 569 -9.69 -27.17 -7.82
CA ALA A 569 -9.52 -26.83 -6.41
C ALA A 569 -8.05 -26.53 -6.08
N PHE A 570 -7.12 -27.30 -6.67
CA PHE A 570 -5.69 -27.17 -6.43
C PHE A 570 -4.89 -27.05 -7.72
N GLU A 571 -3.80 -26.28 -7.67
CA GLU A 571 -2.76 -26.26 -8.70
C GLU A 571 -1.70 -27.31 -8.41
N LYS A 572 -1.37 -28.11 -9.43
CA LYS A 572 -0.26 -29.07 -9.36
C LYS A 572 1.06 -28.30 -9.43
N VAL A 573 1.87 -28.36 -8.37
CA VAL A 573 3.20 -27.79 -8.35
C VAL A 573 4.24 -28.81 -8.81
N VAL A 574 4.96 -28.52 -9.87
CA VAL A 574 5.84 -29.46 -10.60
C VAL A 574 7.18 -29.76 -9.89
N TRP A 575 7.57 -29.01 -8.86
CA TRP A 575 8.92 -29.01 -8.27
C TRP A 575 9.00 -29.51 -6.83
N SER A 576 7.94 -30.12 -6.33
CA SER A 576 7.92 -30.75 -5.03
C SER A 576 7.17 -32.07 -5.16
N ASP A 577 7.88 -33.18 -5.12
CA ASP A 577 7.29 -34.53 -5.23
C ASP A 577 6.41 -34.91 -4.03
N HIS A 578 6.29 -34.01 -3.02
CA HIS A 578 5.68 -34.32 -1.75
C HIS A 578 4.25 -33.79 -1.56
N PHE A 579 3.75 -32.86 -2.41
CA PHE A 579 2.51 -32.13 -2.14
C PHE A 579 1.61 -32.05 -3.36
N TYR A 580 0.92 -33.13 -3.70
CA TYR A 580 -0.01 -33.13 -4.82
C TYR A 580 -1.34 -33.69 -4.45
N ASN A 581 -2.38 -32.89 -4.62
CA ASN A 581 -3.65 -33.43 -4.94
C ASN A 581 -4.48 -32.45 -5.78
N ASN A 582 -4.94 -32.92 -6.94
CA ASN A 582 -5.89 -32.23 -7.79
C ASN A 582 -7.33 -32.60 -7.43
N ASP A 583 -7.52 -33.34 -6.34
CA ASP A 583 -8.79 -33.91 -5.95
C ASP A 583 -9.23 -33.34 -4.61
N ILE A 584 -10.44 -32.80 -4.55
CA ILE A 584 -11.05 -32.29 -3.32
C ILE A 584 -11.20 -33.39 -2.27
N GLU A 585 -11.35 -34.65 -2.71
CA GLU A 585 -11.49 -35.83 -1.86
C GLU A 585 -10.17 -36.59 -1.70
N GLY A 586 -9.14 -36.22 -2.41
CA GLY A 586 -7.90 -36.94 -2.47
C GLY A 586 -7.03 -36.78 -1.22
N ARG A 587 -6.10 -37.72 -1.04
CA ARG A 587 -5.16 -37.74 0.09
C ARG A 587 -4.03 -36.75 -0.13
N ALA A 588 -4.27 -35.48 0.23
CA ALA A 588 -3.22 -34.48 0.22
C ALA A 588 -2.32 -34.65 1.45
N ASN A 589 -1.05 -34.96 1.25
CA ASN A 589 -0.06 -34.96 2.34
C ASN A 589 0.15 -33.56 2.97
N PHE A 590 -0.44 -32.52 2.34
CA PHE A 590 -0.34 -31.14 2.80
C PHE A 590 -1.40 -30.77 3.85
N PHE A 591 -2.56 -31.41 3.83
CA PHE A 591 -3.63 -31.17 4.79
C PHE A 591 -3.86 -32.42 5.65
N ASP A 592 -3.82 -32.28 6.96
CA ASP A 592 -4.11 -33.34 7.91
C ASP A 592 -5.59 -33.73 7.87
N GLU A 593 -6.46 -32.75 7.59
CA GLU A 593 -7.88 -32.96 7.47
C GLU A 593 -8.44 -32.28 6.21
N MET A 594 -9.15 -33.07 5.39
CA MET A 594 -9.89 -32.60 4.22
C MET A 594 -11.25 -33.27 4.19
N HIS A 595 -12.30 -32.56 4.58
CA HIS A 595 -13.67 -33.09 4.51
C HIS A 595 -14.72 -31.98 4.37
N GLY A 596 -15.92 -32.35 3.94
CA GLY A 596 -17.06 -31.45 3.79
C GLY A 596 -16.90 -30.41 2.65
N ASN A 597 -15.81 -30.44 1.89
CA ASN A 597 -15.63 -29.56 0.75
C ASN A 597 -16.54 -29.98 -0.40
N SER A 598 -17.08 -29.00 -1.13
CA SER A 598 -17.99 -29.28 -2.25
C SER A 598 -17.58 -28.50 -3.50
N LYS A 599 -17.75 -29.17 -4.67
CA LYS A 599 -17.64 -28.55 -5.98
C LYS A 599 -19.03 -28.46 -6.60
N VAL A 600 -19.49 -27.27 -6.92
CA VAL A 600 -20.81 -27.01 -7.47
C VAL A 600 -20.74 -26.16 -8.73
N GLU A 601 -21.68 -26.32 -9.65
CA GLU A 601 -21.75 -25.50 -10.87
C GLU A 601 -22.36 -24.11 -10.60
N LYS A 602 -23.23 -24.03 -9.59
CA LYS A 602 -23.95 -22.81 -9.23
C LYS A 602 -24.25 -22.79 -7.73
N LEU A 603 -24.18 -21.61 -7.13
CA LEU A 603 -24.56 -21.42 -5.73
C LEU A 603 -26.08 -21.38 -5.58
N ASP A 604 -26.61 -22.19 -4.67
CA ASP A 604 -28.02 -22.14 -4.28
C ASP A 604 -28.30 -20.83 -3.56
N GLY A 605 -29.30 -20.06 -4.03
CA GLY A 605 -29.65 -18.75 -3.46
C GLY A 605 -28.75 -17.58 -3.88
N GLY A 606 -27.76 -17.82 -4.77
CA GLY A 606 -26.81 -16.80 -5.21
C GLY A 606 -25.68 -16.52 -4.22
N LEU A 607 -24.84 -15.49 -4.53
CA LEU A 607 -23.74 -15.07 -3.66
C LEU A 607 -24.25 -14.21 -2.52
N ALA A 608 -24.05 -14.65 -1.28
CA ALA A 608 -24.36 -13.87 -0.08
C ALA A 608 -23.05 -13.36 0.54
N LEU A 609 -22.92 -12.05 0.70
CA LEU A 609 -21.82 -11.43 1.41
C LEU A 609 -22.23 -11.10 2.85
N PRO A 610 -21.31 -11.16 3.82
CA PRO A 610 -21.58 -10.71 5.18
C PRO A 610 -22.04 -9.24 5.22
N GLU A 611 -23.07 -8.93 6.02
CA GLU A 611 -23.70 -7.58 6.07
C GLU A 611 -22.74 -6.42 6.33
N ARG A 612 -21.63 -6.68 7.01
CA ARG A 612 -20.64 -5.65 7.36
C ARG A 612 -19.59 -5.40 6.29
N VAL A 613 -19.55 -6.20 5.23
CA VAL A 613 -18.64 -5.93 4.10
C VAL A 613 -19.10 -4.66 3.40
N PRO A 614 -18.25 -3.63 3.27
CA PRO A 614 -18.59 -2.43 2.52
C PRO A 614 -19.00 -2.77 1.08
N PRO A 615 -20.00 -2.10 0.52
CA PRO A 615 -20.33 -2.26 -0.89
C PRO A 615 -19.13 -1.83 -1.74
N THR A 616 -18.92 -2.52 -2.85
CA THR A 616 -17.94 -2.09 -3.84
C THR A 616 -18.25 -0.67 -4.27
N SER A 617 -17.34 0.26 -4.03
CA SER A 617 -17.50 1.62 -4.52
C SER A 617 -17.51 1.55 -6.05
N GLN A 618 -18.56 2.10 -6.67
CA GLN A 618 -18.58 2.34 -8.10
C GLN A 618 -17.55 3.42 -8.40
N HIS A 619 -16.27 3.01 -8.51
CA HIS A 619 -15.21 3.93 -8.91
C HIS A 619 -15.29 4.13 -10.41
N GLU A 620 -15.34 5.38 -10.76
CA GLU A 620 -14.96 5.81 -12.09
C GLU A 620 -13.51 5.38 -12.31
N LEU A 621 -13.29 4.30 -13.06
CA LEU A 621 -12.00 3.82 -13.57
C LEU A 621 -11.11 4.95 -14.15
N HIS A 622 -11.69 6.12 -14.39
CA HIS A 622 -11.02 7.34 -14.83
C HIS A 622 -9.88 7.84 -13.92
N PHE A 623 -9.86 7.48 -12.64
CA PHE A 623 -8.79 7.89 -11.72
C PHE A 623 -7.48 7.09 -11.90
N ILE A 624 -7.57 5.82 -12.26
CA ILE A 624 -6.38 4.99 -12.55
C ILE A 624 -5.68 5.51 -13.82
N HIS A 625 -6.45 5.90 -14.81
CA HIS A 625 -5.96 6.44 -16.07
C HIS A 625 -5.11 7.70 -15.89
N ASP A 626 -5.43 8.53 -14.91
CA ASP A 626 -4.77 9.83 -14.72
C ASP A 626 -3.63 9.80 -13.68
N ALA A 627 -3.64 8.85 -12.75
CA ALA A 627 -2.65 8.80 -11.66
C ALA A 627 -1.52 7.79 -11.88
N PHE A 628 -1.78 6.70 -12.60
CA PHE A 628 -0.84 5.57 -12.74
C PHE A 628 -0.45 5.22 -14.17
N ASN A 629 -0.53 6.12 -15.13
CA ASN A 629 -0.22 5.87 -16.56
C ASN A 629 -1.28 5.06 -17.30
N GLY A 630 -2.12 5.76 -18.00
CA GLY A 630 -3.21 5.22 -18.78
C GLY A 630 -2.88 4.10 -19.78
N ALA A 631 -1.61 3.96 -20.18
CA ALA A 631 -1.20 2.91 -21.10
C ALA A 631 -1.09 1.51 -20.48
N GLN A 632 -0.86 1.39 -19.18
CA GLN A 632 -0.71 0.09 -18.51
C GLN A 632 -2.04 -0.61 -18.24
N TYR A 633 -3.07 0.17 -17.98
CA TYR A 633 -4.42 -0.32 -17.74
C TYR A 633 -5.30 -0.32 -19.01
N GLY A 634 -4.91 0.36 -20.07
CA GLY A 634 -5.57 0.32 -21.39
C GLY A 634 -5.63 -1.09 -22.01
N ILE A 635 -4.71 -1.99 -21.61
CA ILE A 635 -4.75 -3.40 -22.03
C ILE A 635 -5.97 -4.13 -21.43
N LEU A 636 -6.46 -3.72 -20.26
CA LEU A 636 -7.67 -4.29 -19.66
C LEU A 636 -8.94 -3.75 -20.31
N ASP A 637 -8.93 -2.48 -20.71
CA ASP A 637 -10.08 -1.82 -21.37
C ASP A 637 -10.34 -2.37 -22.79
N GLU A 638 -9.28 -2.66 -23.57
CA GLU A 638 -9.43 -3.27 -24.90
C GLU A 638 -9.96 -4.72 -24.85
N ARG A 639 -9.73 -5.48 -23.77
CA ARG A 639 -10.29 -6.83 -23.62
C ARG A 639 -11.75 -6.82 -23.21
N HIS A 640 -12.20 -5.85 -22.44
CA HIS A 640 -13.62 -5.69 -22.13
C HIS A 640 -14.45 -5.22 -23.33
N THR A 641 -13.87 -4.39 -24.20
CA THR A 641 -14.55 -3.97 -25.43
C THR A 641 -14.58 -5.05 -26.52
N ALA A 642 -13.57 -5.93 -26.58
CA ALA A 642 -13.55 -7.05 -27.54
C ALA A 642 -14.54 -8.19 -27.17
N ALA A 643 -14.87 -8.37 -25.90
CA ALA A 643 -15.85 -9.36 -25.47
C ALA A 643 -17.31 -8.93 -25.76
N ASN A 644 -17.58 -7.63 -25.92
CA ASN A 644 -18.91 -7.10 -26.22
C ASN A 644 -19.15 -6.81 -27.73
N GLY A 645 -18.15 -7.04 -28.58
CA GLY A 645 -18.20 -6.74 -30.02
C GLY A 645 -18.61 -7.88 -30.97
N ASN A 646 -18.83 -9.10 -30.47
CA ASN A 646 -19.17 -10.28 -31.29
C ASN A 646 -20.56 -10.86 -31.00
N SER A 647 -21.56 -10.00 -30.85
CA SER A 647 -22.96 -10.41 -30.98
C SER A 647 -23.72 -9.39 -31.83
N GLN A 648 -23.49 -9.43 -33.11
CA GLN A 648 -24.48 -9.15 -34.18
C GLN A 648 -24.20 -10.01 -35.40
#